data_0c91f01239a1200c45ed1d09e4173352
#
_entry.id   0c91f01239a1200c45ed1d09e4173352
#
_cell.length_a   1.000
_cell.length_b   1.000
_cell.length_c   1.000
_cell.angle_alpha   90.00
_cell.angle_beta   90.00
_cell.angle_gamma   90.00
#
_symmetry.space_group_name_H-M   'P 1'
#
loop_
_entity.id
_entity.type
_entity.pdbx_description
1 polymer ?
#
loop_
_entity_poly.entity_id
_entity_poly.type
_entity_poly.pdbx_seq_one_letter_code
_entity_poly.pdbx_strand_id
1 'polypeptide(L)'
;MPFLYSIELFKKILLGILIFSLVILAASCKGRSFLYIGFFPGEGIKGYTGSSWNNMSQGLPKDFEAEYIISDNDGTLYLTTEYSGIFKRSVSDSKWIDISSPLFKRRTQLDGVDEYRSISAFAIDPSDNSKLYLATKHVLYKSSDSGRTWNKINILDNKNSYYFTSLAVAGDTIYAGTSFNGIVSITKDSTKEINDGIPKEYYVGKFHFCEEVSSIAHINNRLYTGYLFGRGMRESSDQKNWSVLDLPIKNEKTEGVYSITTFNDTIFISTTETLYEYNTVNKRFEVSGLQSKLEKSYSDKGPTMLLVNASEKNPSLFIKRNVTEYAVEESSKWGNKQALYVAWVMIETNFKGFMDILLKNKFNAVVIDVKDDFGIINAPIESKTARELGVIKNTNIKDIIKQLHEHGIYVIARNVTFKDKRLYEAYNNKYAIWDKISDRAWVGLPWEKWCDPYSKFVRDYNIEIAKETAKLGFDEIQFDYIRFPTDGPTGRCKYRYREKDDVFKSEIMGDFLQQARQEIDIPISIDIYGYNAWYRFGNLIGQDIQFLSRFVHAIYPMVYPSHFGVSFYTRYSEAERPYMIVRDSSARSIYHSKKRTVIRQWIQDWNYNSPTWGPDYILKQVNGVIDGGGKSYSFWNPRGDHSMVNRAFSSR
;
A
#
# COMPACT_ATOMS: atom_id res chain seq x y z
N MET A 1 -7.98 0.03 -59.22
CA MET A 1 -7.74 0.01 -57.77
C MET A 1 -8.92 -0.47 -56.93
N PRO A 2 -9.69 -1.52 -57.31
CA PRO A 2 -10.66 -2.13 -56.39
C PRO A 2 -10.20 -3.49 -55.83
N PHE A 3 -9.07 -4.05 -56.30
CA PHE A 3 -8.67 -5.43 -55.91
C PHE A 3 -7.92 -5.50 -54.59
N LEU A 4 -7.29 -4.44 -54.14
CA LEU A 4 -6.59 -4.41 -52.83
C LEU A 4 -7.51 -4.24 -51.63
N TYR A 5 -8.65 -3.59 -51.81
CA TYR A 5 -9.66 -3.44 -50.75
C TYR A 5 -10.41 -4.77 -50.41
N SER A 6 -10.52 -5.66 -51.37
CA SER A 6 -11.19 -6.95 -51.19
C SER A 6 -10.31 -7.94 -50.41
N ILE A 7 -8.98 -7.86 -50.54
CA ILE A 7 -8.04 -8.77 -49.85
C ILE A 7 -7.91 -8.43 -48.37
N GLU A 8 -7.94 -7.16 -48.00
CA GLU A 8 -7.91 -6.74 -46.59
C GLU A 8 -9.24 -7.02 -45.87
N LEU A 9 -10.35 -6.83 -46.56
CA LEU A 9 -11.68 -7.19 -46.05
C LEU A 9 -11.79 -8.68 -45.91
N PHE A 10 -11.27 -9.47 -46.84
CA PHE A 10 -11.26 -10.94 -46.79
C PHE A 10 -10.36 -11.48 -45.65
N LYS A 11 -9.19 -10.84 -45.40
CA LYS A 11 -8.34 -11.17 -44.26
C LYS A 11 -9.01 -10.83 -42.93
N LYS A 12 -9.71 -9.71 -42.81
CA LYS A 12 -10.46 -9.34 -41.60
C LYS A 12 -11.67 -10.25 -41.36
N ILE A 13 -12.34 -10.68 -42.42
CA ILE A 13 -13.45 -11.64 -42.36
C ILE A 13 -12.93 -13.04 -42.04
N LEU A 14 -11.80 -13.47 -42.64
CA LEU A 14 -11.18 -14.77 -42.34
C LEU A 14 -10.65 -14.82 -40.91
N LEU A 15 -10.06 -13.75 -40.40
CA LEU A 15 -9.61 -13.62 -39.00
C LEU A 15 -10.81 -13.60 -38.04
N GLY A 16 -11.91 -12.94 -38.43
CA GLY A 16 -13.17 -12.95 -37.68
C GLY A 16 -13.83 -14.36 -37.66
N ILE A 17 -13.77 -15.08 -38.78
CA ILE A 17 -14.32 -16.46 -38.90
C ILE A 17 -13.40 -17.47 -38.18
N LEU A 18 -12.07 -17.30 -38.21
CA LEU A 18 -11.14 -18.13 -37.44
C LEU A 18 -11.34 -17.96 -35.94
N ILE A 19 -11.58 -16.74 -35.47
CA ILE A 19 -11.87 -16.46 -34.05
C ILE A 19 -13.26 -16.99 -33.68
N PHE A 20 -14.25 -16.94 -34.63
CA PHE A 20 -15.60 -17.46 -34.42
C PHE A 20 -15.63 -19.01 -34.49
N SER A 21 -14.81 -19.65 -35.32
CA SER A 21 -14.70 -21.10 -35.38
C SER A 21 -13.90 -21.69 -34.22
N LEU A 22 -12.94 -20.99 -33.66
CA LEU A 22 -12.27 -21.35 -32.39
C LEU A 22 -13.23 -21.28 -31.20
N VAL A 23 -14.20 -20.35 -31.22
CA VAL A 23 -15.28 -20.26 -30.24
C VAL A 23 -16.25 -21.42 -30.31
N ILE A 24 -16.51 -21.97 -31.50
CA ILE A 24 -17.47 -23.07 -31.71
C ILE A 24 -16.82 -24.45 -31.43
N LEU A 25 -15.50 -24.61 -31.65
CA LEU A 25 -14.80 -25.88 -31.32
C LEU A 25 -14.60 -26.08 -29.80
N ALA A 26 -14.59 -25.00 -29.01
CA ALA A 26 -14.56 -25.08 -27.54
C ALA A 26 -15.91 -25.54 -26.92
N ALA A 27 -16.98 -25.55 -27.68
CA ALA A 27 -18.33 -25.84 -27.19
C ALA A 27 -18.70 -27.36 -27.15
N SER A 28 -17.78 -28.26 -27.52
CA SER A 28 -18.11 -29.70 -27.64
C SER A 28 -17.58 -30.62 -26.54
N CYS A 29 -16.87 -30.10 -25.54
CA CYS A 29 -16.41 -30.87 -24.37
C CYS A 29 -17.30 -30.61 -23.14
N LYS A 30 -17.70 -31.64 -22.43
CA LYS A 30 -18.56 -31.69 -21.26
C LYS A 30 -18.00 -30.94 -20.05
N GLY A 31 -17.84 -29.64 -20.13
CA GLY A 31 -17.51 -28.71 -19.07
C GLY A 31 -17.70 -27.32 -19.61
N ARG A 32 -18.35 -26.40 -18.85
CA ARG A 32 -18.50 -25.00 -19.26
C ARG A 32 -17.11 -24.38 -19.28
N SER A 33 -16.48 -24.26 -20.46
CA SER A 33 -15.24 -23.49 -20.61
C SER A 33 -15.57 -22.01 -20.62
N PHE A 34 -14.98 -21.25 -19.68
CA PHE A 34 -15.09 -19.81 -19.67
C PHE A 34 -13.99 -19.19 -20.55
N LEU A 35 -14.35 -18.21 -21.37
CA LEU A 35 -13.41 -17.45 -22.20
C LEU A 35 -12.63 -16.44 -21.38
N TYR A 36 -13.30 -15.86 -20.38
CA TYR A 36 -12.70 -14.89 -19.47
C TYR A 36 -13.08 -15.24 -18.03
N ILE A 37 -12.15 -15.09 -17.11
CA ILE A 37 -12.38 -15.19 -15.67
C ILE A 37 -11.90 -13.91 -15.04
N GLY A 38 -12.78 -13.19 -14.34
CA GLY A 38 -12.47 -11.90 -13.76
C GLY A 38 -12.78 -11.84 -12.27
N PHE A 39 -12.01 -11.03 -11.55
CA PHE A 39 -12.31 -10.62 -10.20
C PHE A 39 -13.01 -9.26 -10.20
N PHE A 40 -14.18 -9.22 -9.61
CA PHE A 40 -15.00 -8.02 -9.43
C PHE A 40 -15.01 -7.66 -7.94
N PRO A 41 -14.46 -6.52 -7.55
CA PRO A 41 -14.43 -6.09 -6.15
C PRO A 41 -15.83 -6.06 -5.54
N GLY A 42 -15.99 -6.67 -4.35
CA GLY A 42 -17.28 -6.82 -3.68
C GLY A 42 -18.23 -7.87 -4.27
N GLU A 43 -17.95 -8.39 -5.48
CA GLU A 43 -18.80 -9.37 -6.17
C GLU A 43 -18.10 -10.72 -6.38
N GLY A 44 -16.78 -10.78 -6.19
CA GLY A 44 -15.97 -12.00 -6.25
C GLY A 44 -15.53 -12.41 -7.66
N ILE A 45 -15.34 -13.72 -7.88
CA ILE A 45 -14.88 -14.28 -9.15
C ILE A 45 -16.08 -14.61 -10.04
N LYS A 46 -15.99 -14.16 -11.29
CA LYS A 46 -16.97 -14.49 -12.33
C LYS A 46 -16.29 -15.01 -13.58
N GLY A 47 -16.96 -15.90 -14.29
CA GLY A 47 -16.54 -16.41 -15.59
C GLY A 47 -17.50 -15.97 -16.68
N TYR A 48 -16.99 -15.56 -17.84
CA TYR A 48 -17.76 -15.16 -19.01
C TYR A 48 -17.79 -16.27 -20.06
N THR A 49 -18.97 -16.65 -20.50
CA THR A 49 -19.20 -17.74 -21.48
C THR A 49 -19.49 -17.25 -22.91
N GLY A 50 -19.23 -15.97 -23.19
CA GLY A 50 -19.54 -15.33 -24.47
C GLY A 50 -20.92 -14.66 -24.52
N SER A 51 -21.78 -14.88 -23.53
CA SER A 51 -23.11 -14.25 -23.43
C SER A 51 -23.38 -13.59 -22.06
N SER A 52 -22.80 -14.12 -20.99
CA SER A 52 -23.05 -13.63 -19.63
C SER A 52 -21.89 -13.92 -18.68
N TRP A 53 -21.79 -13.10 -17.63
CA TRP A 53 -20.92 -13.34 -16.49
C TRP A 53 -21.63 -14.21 -15.45
N ASN A 54 -21.03 -15.32 -15.08
CA ASN A 54 -21.56 -16.28 -14.12
C ASN A 54 -20.69 -16.34 -12.87
N ASN A 55 -21.30 -16.43 -11.69
CA ASN A 55 -20.58 -16.52 -10.43
C ASN A 55 -19.72 -17.79 -10.36
N MET A 56 -18.45 -17.62 -10.00
CA MET A 56 -17.47 -18.68 -9.81
C MET A 56 -16.83 -18.65 -8.41
N SER A 57 -17.40 -17.95 -7.44
CA SER A 57 -16.79 -17.74 -6.10
C SER A 57 -17.06 -18.90 -5.12
N GLN A 58 -17.76 -19.97 -5.51
CA GLN A 58 -18.06 -21.06 -4.59
C GLN A 58 -16.80 -21.69 -3.99
N GLY A 59 -16.73 -21.76 -2.66
CA GLY A 59 -15.57 -22.27 -1.92
C GLY A 59 -14.56 -21.20 -1.51
N LEU A 60 -14.76 -19.93 -1.91
CA LEU A 60 -13.96 -18.79 -1.45
C LEU A 60 -14.55 -18.16 -0.18
N PRO A 61 -13.74 -17.49 0.64
CA PRO A 61 -14.24 -16.64 1.73
C PRO A 61 -15.19 -15.56 1.23
N LYS A 62 -16.01 -14.96 2.13
CA LYS A 62 -16.96 -13.92 1.70
C LYS A 62 -16.25 -12.65 1.25
N ASP A 63 -15.34 -12.14 2.04
CA ASP A 63 -14.73 -10.81 1.85
C ASP A 63 -13.25 -10.99 1.53
N PHE A 64 -12.92 -11.46 0.33
CA PHE A 64 -11.55 -11.60 -0.11
C PHE A 64 -11.18 -10.58 -1.19
N GLU A 65 -9.91 -10.24 -1.21
CA GLU A 65 -9.29 -9.41 -2.24
C GLU A 65 -8.34 -10.28 -3.05
N ALA A 66 -8.59 -10.39 -4.34
CA ALA A 66 -7.72 -11.15 -5.22
C ALA A 66 -6.41 -10.38 -5.51
N GLU A 67 -5.28 -11.08 -5.54
CA GLU A 67 -3.98 -10.56 -5.96
C GLU A 67 -3.53 -11.11 -7.30
N TYR A 68 -3.76 -12.41 -7.57
CA TYR A 68 -3.47 -13.05 -8.84
C TYR A 68 -4.56 -14.07 -9.17
N ILE A 69 -4.94 -14.13 -10.45
CA ILE A 69 -5.68 -15.24 -11.04
C ILE A 69 -4.86 -15.73 -12.21
N ILE A 70 -4.30 -16.93 -12.12
CA ILE A 70 -3.50 -17.51 -13.20
C ILE A 70 -3.90 -18.96 -13.43
N SER A 71 -3.61 -19.50 -14.60
CA SER A 71 -3.79 -20.92 -14.88
C SER A 71 -2.47 -21.59 -15.22
N ASP A 72 -2.37 -22.87 -14.93
CA ASP A 72 -1.32 -23.70 -15.48
C ASP A 72 -1.66 -24.16 -16.92
N ASN A 73 -0.73 -24.92 -17.53
CA ASN A 73 -0.89 -25.41 -18.90
C ASN A 73 -2.01 -26.45 -19.06
N ASP A 74 -2.51 -27.03 -17.97
CA ASP A 74 -3.62 -27.99 -17.94
C ASP A 74 -4.97 -27.30 -17.69
N GLY A 75 -4.98 -25.97 -17.58
CA GLY A 75 -6.17 -25.14 -17.34
C GLY A 75 -6.61 -25.10 -15.88
N THR A 76 -5.83 -25.64 -14.94
CA THR A 76 -6.10 -25.49 -13.51
C THR A 76 -5.90 -24.04 -13.09
N LEU A 77 -6.88 -23.49 -12.40
CA LEU A 77 -6.87 -22.11 -11.93
C LEU A 77 -6.26 -22.02 -10.54
N TYR A 78 -5.47 -20.99 -10.35
CA TYR A 78 -4.93 -20.58 -9.04
C TYR A 78 -5.33 -19.14 -8.77
N LEU A 79 -5.88 -18.91 -7.59
CA LEU A 79 -6.26 -17.61 -7.07
C LEU A 79 -5.44 -17.35 -5.80
N THR A 80 -4.68 -16.27 -5.78
CA THR A 80 -4.10 -15.77 -4.54
C THR A 80 -4.88 -14.57 -4.05
N THR A 81 -4.95 -14.44 -2.74
CA THR A 81 -5.68 -13.36 -2.09
C THR A 81 -4.76 -12.56 -1.18
N GLU A 82 -5.16 -11.36 -0.87
CA GLU A 82 -4.36 -10.45 -0.06
C GLU A 82 -4.08 -10.99 1.35
N TYR A 83 -5.11 -11.55 2.04
CA TYR A 83 -5.00 -12.05 3.41
C TYR A 83 -5.74 -13.37 3.68
N SER A 84 -6.36 -13.96 2.67
CA SER A 84 -7.16 -15.18 2.85
C SER A 84 -6.47 -16.45 2.36
N GLY A 85 -5.27 -16.33 1.80
CA GLY A 85 -4.48 -17.46 1.33
C GLY A 85 -4.57 -17.72 -0.17
N ILE A 86 -4.33 -18.98 -0.57
CA ILE A 86 -4.26 -19.43 -1.96
C ILE A 86 -5.30 -20.52 -2.22
N PHE A 87 -5.96 -20.41 -3.36
CA PHE A 87 -7.02 -21.33 -3.75
C PHE A 87 -6.74 -21.92 -5.12
N LYS A 88 -7.13 -23.18 -5.29
CA LYS A 88 -7.01 -23.94 -6.53
C LYS A 88 -8.37 -24.41 -7.01
N ARG A 89 -8.59 -24.42 -8.33
CA ARG A 89 -9.77 -24.97 -8.96
C ARG A 89 -9.41 -25.66 -10.25
N SER A 90 -9.60 -26.96 -10.33
CA SER A 90 -9.45 -27.71 -11.58
C SER A 90 -10.64 -27.43 -12.52
N VAL A 91 -10.46 -27.71 -13.81
CA VAL A 91 -11.51 -27.51 -14.83
C VAL A 91 -12.80 -28.30 -14.50
N SER A 92 -12.63 -29.48 -13.92
CA SER A 92 -13.74 -30.35 -13.50
C SER A 92 -14.41 -29.94 -12.21
N ASP A 93 -13.79 -29.07 -11.40
CA ASP A 93 -14.29 -28.76 -10.08
C ASP A 93 -15.35 -27.65 -10.11
N SER A 94 -16.37 -27.80 -9.28
CA SER A 94 -17.39 -26.76 -9.12
C SER A 94 -17.02 -25.66 -8.13
N LYS A 95 -16.01 -25.91 -7.27
CA LYS A 95 -15.61 -25.02 -6.18
C LYS A 95 -14.09 -24.85 -6.07
N TRP A 96 -13.67 -23.75 -5.47
CA TRP A 96 -12.29 -23.50 -5.08
C TRP A 96 -11.92 -24.29 -3.82
N ILE A 97 -10.68 -24.76 -3.78
CA ILE A 97 -10.10 -25.52 -2.66
C ILE A 97 -8.95 -24.70 -2.08
N ASP A 98 -8.95 -24.47 -0.78
CA ASP A 98 -7.82 -23.83 -0.07
C ASP A 98 -6.62 -24.79 -0.04
N ILE A 99 -5.52 -24.35 -0.64
CA ILE A 99 -4.23 -25.05 -0.66
C ILE A 99 -3.16 -24.34 0.19
N SER A 100 -3.55 -23.31 0.95
CA SER A 100 -2.65 -22.56 1.82
C SER A 100 -2.56 -23.11 3.24
N SER A 101 -3.49 -23.98 3.65
CA SER A 101 -3.54 -24.48 5.02
C SER A 101 -2.27 -25.18 5.51
N PRO A 102 -1.47 -25.86 4.66
CA PRO A 102 -0.17 -26.38 5.10
C PRO A 102 0.87 -25.31 5.43
N LEU A 103 0.75 -24.10 4.83
CA LEU A 103 1.66 -22.96 5.04
C LEU A 103 1.36 -22.19 6.30
N PHE A 104 0.08 -21.96 6.54
CA PHE A 104 -0.40 -20.97 7.49
C PHE A 104 -1.16 -21.64 8.63
N LYS A 105 -0.44 -22.08 9.66
CA LYS A 105 -1.09 -22.50 10.90
C LYS A 105 -1.75 -21.29 11.53
N ARG A 106 -3.03 -21.41 11.87
CA ARG A 106 -3.80 -20.35 12.53
C ARG A 106 -3.11 -19.96 13.84
N ARG A 107 -2.86 -18.69 14.01
CA ARG A 107 -2.37 -18.11 15.26
C ARG A 107 -3.56 -17.85 16.16
N THR A 108 -3.39 -18.12 17.45
CA THR A 108 -4.47 -18.00 18.43
C THR A 108 -4.48 -16.68 19.18
N GLN A 109 -3.48 -15.82 18.97
CA GLN A 109 -3.30 -14.63 19.80
C GLN A 109 -4.14 -13.42 19.34
N LEU A 110 -4.37 -13.29 18.03
CA LEU A 110 -5.09 -12.16 17.45
C LEU A 110 -6.17 -12.68 16.50
N ASP A 111 -7.41 -12.71 16.98
CA ASP A 111 -8.54 -13.16 16.16
C ASP A 111 -8.87 -12.11 15.08
N GLY A 112 -8.73 -12.49 13.81
CA GLY A 112 -9.12 -11.68 12.67
C GLY A 112 -8.06 -10.71 12.15
N VAL A 113 -6.93 -10.53 12.83
CA VAL A 113 -5.82 -9.67 12.42
C VAL A 113 -4.61 -10.51 12.07
N ASP A 114 -4.56 -11.08 10.88
CA ASP A 114 -3.50 -11.97 10.42
C ASP A 114 -2.85 -11.45 9.14
N GLU A 115 -1.65 -10.88 9.28
CA GLU A 115 -0.81 -10.44 8.15
C GLU A 115 -0.03 -11.59 7.53
N TYR A 116 0.12 -12.69 8.25
CA TYR A 116 0.95 -13.83 7.84
C TYR A 116 0.46 -14.51 6.56
N ARG A 117 -0.84 -14.44 6.28
CA ARG A 117 -1.47 -14.98 5.06
C ARG A 117 -1.37 -14.06 3.85
N SER A 118 -0.75 -12.89 3.99
CA SER A 118 -0.58 -11.96 2.88
C SER A 118 0.35 -12.52 1.84
N ILE A 119 -0.17 -12.73 0.63
CA ILE A 119 0.59 -13.19 -0.52
C ILE A 119 0.93 -11.98 -1.38
N SER A 120 2.22 -11.75 -1.59
CA SER A 120 2.71 -10.61 -2.36
C SER A 120 3.08 -10.96 -3.79
N ALA A 121 3.41 -12.23 -4.08
CA ALA A 121 3.69 -12.69 -5.44
C ALA A 121 3.46 -14.19 -5.59
N PHE A 122 3.15 -14.61 -6.81
CA PHE A 122 2.91 -16.01 -7.14
C PHE A 122 3.37 -16.31 -8.57
N ALA A 123 4.00 -17.48 -8.77
CA ALA A 123 4.41 -17.93 -10.08
C ALA A 123 4.27 -19.46 -10.20
N ILE A 124 4.01 -19.92 -11.42
CA ILE A 124 4.03 -21.34 -11.81
C ILE A 124 5.27 -21.55 -12.66
N ASP A 125 5.97 -22.68 -12.49
CA ASP A 125 7.06 -23.06 -13.36
C ASP A 125 6.50 -23.32 -14.78
N PRO A 126 6.97 -22.61 -15.81
CA PRO A 126 6.43 -22.78 -17.16
C PRO A 126 6.69 -24.15 -17.77
N SER A 127 7.66 -24.92 -17.22
CA SER A 127 8.04 -26.25 -17.67
C SER A 127 7.41 -27.39 -16.86
N ASP A 128 6.84 -27.09 -15.68
CA ASP A 128 6.33 -28.12 -14.75
C ASP A 128 5.20 -27.58 -13.87
N ASN A 129 3.95 -27.84 -14.25
CA ASN A 129 2.74 -27.39 -13.56
C ASN A 129 2.66 -27.82 -12.07
N SER A 130 3.43 -28.81 -11.66
CA SER A 130 3.48 -29.25 -10.26
C SER A 130 4.32 -28.32 -9.37
N LYS A 131 5.18 -27.49 -9.99
CA LYS A 131 6.05 -26.57 -9.28
C LYS A 131 5.43 -25.17 -9.18
N LEU A 132 5.10 -24.78 -7.97
CA LEU A 132 4.53 -23.48 -7.63
C LEU A 132 5.49 -22.71 -6.73
N TYR A 133 5.56 -21.41 -6.92
CA TYR A 133 6.37 -20.50 -6.13
C TYR A 133 5.51 -19.39 -5.56
N LEU A 134 5.67 -19.13 -4.29
CA LEU A 134 4.87 -18.17 -3.54
C LEU A 134 5.78 -17.27 -2.74
N ALA A 135 5.52 -15.97 -2.78
CA ALA A 135 6.07 -15.03 -1.85
C ALA A 135 4.98 -14.53 -0.88
N THR A 136 5.26 -14.64 0.40
CA THR A 136 4.72 -13.68 1.36
C THR A 136 5.62 -12.46 1.36
N LYS A 137 5.28 -11.41 2.12
CA LYS A 137 6.11 -10.20 2.15
C LYS A 137 7.61 -10.47 2.37
N HIS A 138 7.96 -11.50 3.14
CA HIS A 138 9.35 -11.76 3.58
C HIS A 138 9.89 -13.14 3.25
N VAL A 139 9.05 -14.07 2.88
CA VAL A 139 9.43 -15.48 2.77
C VAL A 139 8.99 -16.01 1.42
N LEU A 140 9.91 -16.73 0.78
CA LEU A 140 9.62 -17.52 -0.42
C LEU A 140 9.33 -18.96 -0.06
N TYR A 141 8.35 -19.53 -0.72
CA TYR A 141 7.99 -20.93 -0.62
C TYR A 141 7.95 -21.57 -2.01
N LYS A 142 8.25 -22.86 -2.04
CA LYS A 142 8.11 -23.71 -3.22
C LYS A 142 7.24 -24.92 -2.87
N SER A 143 6.30 -25.22 -3.75
CA SER A 143 5.64 -26.52 -3.84
C SER A 143 6.19 -27.28 -5.04
N SER A 144 6.27 -28.60 -4.95
CA SER A 144 6.60 -29.51 -6.07
C SER A 144 5.51 -30.55 -6.29
N ASP A 145 4.31 -30.32 -5.75
CA ASP A 145 3.16 -31.22 -5.77
C ASP A 145 1.83 -30.49 -5.96
N SER A 146 1.87 -29.42 -6.74
CA SER A 146 0.70 -28.57 -7.08
C SER A 146 0.01 -27.97 -5.84
N GLY A 147 0.79 -27.56 -4.83
CA GLY A 147 0.32 -26.89 -3.64
C GLY A 147 -0.14 -27.79 -2.49
N ARG A 148 0.08 -29.12 -2.56
CA ARG A 148 -0.24 -30.03 -1.45
C ARG A 148 0.71 -29.83 -0.28
N THR A 149 2.00 -29.63 -0.57
CA THR A 149 3.01 -29.31 0.43
C THR A 149 3.83 -28.09 -0.03
N TRP A 150 4.36 -27.36 0.96
CA TRP A 150 5.13 -26.16 0.71
C TRP A 150 6.41 -26.17 1.55
N ASN A 151 7.53 -25.87 0.91
CA ASN A 151 8.82 -25.78 1.56
C ASN A 151 9.35 -24.35 1.47
N LYS A 152 9.88 -23.85 2.59
CA LYS A 152 10.53 -22.54 2.63
C LYS A 152 11.83 -22.59 1.80
N ILE A 153 12.03 -21.58 0.98
CA ILE A 153 13.27 -21.37 0.25
C ILE A 153 14.23 -20.57 1.13
N ASN A 154 15.44 -21.10 1.35
CA ASN A 154 16.47 -20.39 2.07
C ASN A 154 17.09 -19.32 1.17
N ILE A 155 17.08 -18.10 1.63
CA ILE A 155 17.73 -16.98 0.97
C ILE A 155 19.13 -16.85 1.54
N LEU A 156 20.14 -17.11 0.69
CA LEU A 156 21.55 -17.14 1.07
C LEU A 156 22.18 -15.74 1.13
N ASP A 157 21.45 -14.77 1.64
CA ASP A 157 21.93 -13.41 1.88
C ASP A 157 21.63 -13.01 3.32
N ASN A 158 22.65 -13.00 4.15
CA ASN A 158 22.53 -12.65 5.57
C ASN A 158 22.49 -11.12 5.80
N LYS A 159 22.56 -10.31 4.75
CA LYS A 159 22.70 -8.86 4.87
C LYS A 159 21.43 -8.10 4.61
N ASN A 160 20.51 -8.64 3.80
CA ASN A 160 19.32 -7.94 3.33
C ASN A 160 18.05 -8.70 3.68
N SER A 161 17.07 -7.99 4.19
CA SER A 161 15.68 -8.46 4.28
C SER A 161 14.95 -8.03 3.02
N TYR A 162 14.66 -8.96 2.13
CA TYR A 162 13.91 -8.68 0.92
C TYR A 162 12.40 -8.67 1.17
N TYR A 163 11.73 -7.75 0.49
CA TYR A 163 10.27 -7.62 0.48
C TYR A 163 9.79 -7.87 -0.95
N PHE A 164 9.30 -9.07 -1.19
CA PHE A 164 8.97 -9.55 -2.53
C PHE A 164 7.66 -8.97 -3.04
N THR A 165 7.65 -8.54 -4.31
CA THR A 165 6.50 -7.91 -4.96
C THR A 165 6.07 -8.60 -6.24
N SER A 166 6.99 -9.31 -6.89
CA SER A 166 6.72 -10.05 -8.14
C SER A 166 7.70 -11.21 -8.31
N LEU A 167 7.30 -12.27 -9.02
CA LEU A 167 8.11 -13.46 -9.27
C LEU A 167 8.05 -13.87 -10.73
N ALA A 168 9.20 -14.31 -11.25
CA ALA A 168 9.32 -15.09 -12.49
C ALA A 168 10.25 -16.26 -12.27
N VAL A 169 10.03 -17.36 -12.99
CA VAL A 169 10.81 -18.59 -12.87
C VAL A 169 11.36 -19.01 -14.23
N ALA A 170 12.63 -19.37 -14.27
CA ALA A 170 13.27 -19.94 -15.45
C ALA A 170 14.23 -21.06 -15.05
N GLY A 171 13.86 -22.29 -15.32
CA GLY A 171 14.56 -23.45 -14.84
C GLY A 171 14.66 -23.47 -13.31
N ASP A 172 15.86 -23.58 -12.77
CA ASP A 172 16.09 -23.58 -11.32
C ASP A 172 16.31 -22.18 -10.72
N THR A 173 16.14 -21.13 -11.53
CA THR A 173 16.34 -19.75 -11.09
C THR A 173 15.01 -19.05 -10.85
N ILE A 174 14.87 -18.42 -9.68
CA ILE A 174 13.78 -17.53 -9.34
C ILE A 174 14.28 -16.10 -9.49
N TYR A 175 13.59 -15.31 -10.28
CA TYR A 175 13.78 -13.87 -10.37
C TYR A 175 12.70 -13.19 -9.56
N ALA A 176 13.09 -12.46 -8.54
CA ALA A 176 12.16 -11.79 -7.64
C ALA A 176 12.31 -10.28 -7.75
N GLY A 177 11.21 -9.59 -8.05
CA GLY A 177 11.10 -8.17 -7.85
C GLY A 177 10.85 -7.85 -6.39
N THR A 178 11.35 -6.72 -5.93
CA THR A 178 11.23 -6.29 -4.53
C THR A 178 10.70 -4.87 -4.42
N SER A 179 10.28 -4.48 -3.22
CA SER A 179 9.74 -3.14 -2.98
C SER A 179 10.79 -2.03 -3.01
N PHE A 180 12.06 -2.34 -2.70
CA PHE A 180 13.13 -1.33 -2.70
C PHE A 180 14.56 -1.86 -2.93
N ASN A 181 14.76 -3.17 -2.99
CA ASN A 181 16.08 -3.76 -3.32
C ASN A 181 16.24 -4.03 -4.83
N GLY A 182 15.29 -3.62 -5.67
CA GLY A 182 15.31 -3.92 -7.10
C GLY A 182 15.00 -5.38 -7.39
N ILE A 183 15.87 -6.05 -8.16
CA ILE A 183 15.67 -7.40 -8.65
C ILE A 183 16.70 -8.32 -8.03
N VAL A 184 16.23 -9.48 -7.56
CA VAL A 184 17.06 -10.51 -6.94
C VAL A 184 16.94 -11.82 -7.73
N SER A 185 18.07 -12.39 -8.09
CA SER A 185 18.17 -13.73 -8.65
C SER A 185 18.49 -14.73 -7.54
N ILE A 186 17.69 -15.77 -7.41
CA ILE A 186 17.76 -16.76 -6.35
C ILE A 186 17.87 -18.15 -6.96
N THR A 187 18.95 -18.86 -6.63
CA THR A 187 19.17 -20.26 -6.98
C THR A 187 19.37 -21.07 -5.69
N LYS A 188 19.52 -22.38 -5.81
CA LYS A 188 19.85 -23.26 -4.68
C LYS A 188 21.14 -22.82 -3.96
N ASP A 189 22.11 -22.31 -4.72
CA ASP A 189 23.48 -22.07 -4.24
C ASP A 189 23.81 -20.58 -4.07
N SER A 190 22.96 -19.68 -4.52
CA SER A 190 23.24 -18.24 -4.45
C SER A 190 22.00 -17.38 -4.43
N THR A 191 22.11 -16.22 -3.78
CA THR A 191 21.19 -15.10 -3.86
C THR A 191 21.97 -13.86 -4.27
N LYS A 192 21.58 -13.18 -5.35
CA LYS A 192 22.31 -12.03 -5.91
C LYS A 192 21.35 -10.95 -6.35
N GLU A 193 21.64 -9.71 -5.98
CA GLU A 193 21.03 -8.54 -6.62
C GLU A 193 21.57 -8.38 -8.04
N ILE A 194 20.70 -8.18 -9.02
CA ILE A 194 21.03 -8.02 -10.45
C ILE A 194 20.61 -6.62 -10.93
N ASN A 195 21.08 -5.58 -10.24
CA ASN A 195 20.63 -4.21 -10.36
C ASN A 195 21.60 -3.29 -11.12
N ASP A 196 22.56 -3.80 -11.87
CA ASP A 196 23.50 -2.99 -12.64
C ASP A 196 22.75 -2.23 -13.76
N GLY A 197 22.87 -0.88 -13.75
CA GLY A 197 22.11 -0.02 -14.67
C GLY A 197 20.69 0.34 -14.21
N ILE A 198 20.21 -0.19 -13.09
CA ILE A 198 18.96 0.27 -12.46
C ILE A 198 19.25 1.47 -11.56
N PRO A 199 18.52 2.58 -11.71
CA PRO A 199 18.70 3.76 -10.87
C PRO A 199 18.47 3.44 -9.39
N LYS A 200 19.39 3.91 -8.55
CA LYS A 200 19.34 3.76 -7.10
C LYS A 200 19.31 5.13 -6.44
N GLU A 201 18.45 5.27 -5.44
CA GLU A 201 18.43 6.43 -4.55
C GLU A 201 19.12 6.07 -3.23
N TYR A 202 19.94 6.97 -2.71
CA TYR A 202 20.53 6.84 -1.39
C TYR A 202 19.74 7.66 -0.38
N TYR A 203 19.48 7.08 0.76
CA TYR A 203 18.64 7.76 1.76
C TYR A 203 19.36 8.01 3.08
N VAL A 204 20.08 7.04 3.66
CA VAL A 204 20.90 7.27 4.85
C VAL A 204 22.20 6.45 4.72
N GLY A 205 23.34 7.11 4.65
CA GLY A 205 24.64 6.45 4.61
C GLY A 205 24.74 5.44 3.44
N LYS A 206 24.79 4.15 3.77
CA LYS A 206 24.89 3.06 2.78
C LYS A 206 23.55 2.49 2.34
N PHE A 207 22.44 2.87 2.96
CA PHE A 207 21.13 2.40 2.57
C PHE A 207 20.75 3.00 1.22
N HIS A 208 20.37 2.15 0.30
CA HIS A 208 19.87 2.54 -1.01
C HIS A 208 18.45 2.04 -1.20
N PHE A 209 17.77 2.68 -2.11
CA PHE A 209 16.42 2.39 -2.49
C PHE A 209 16.37 2.30 -4.03
N CYS A 210 15.84 1.20 -4.53
CA CYS A 210 15.43 1.05 -5.92
C CYS A 210 13.92 1.25 -6.03
N GLU A 211 13.44 1.60 -7.21
CA GLU A 211 12.00 1.64 -7.45
C GLU A 211 11.37 0.24 -7.27
N GLU A 212 10.14 0.18 -6.77
CA GLU A 212 9.40 -1.06 -6.60
C GLU A 212 9.19 -1.75 -7.95
N VAL A 213 9.61 -3.00 -8.05
CA VAL A 213 9.40 -3.84 -9.23
C VAL A 213 8.01 -4.44 -9.16
N SER A 214 7.05 -3.83 -9.82
CA SER A 214 5.64 -4.23 -9.79
C SER A 214 5.34 -5.51 -10.55
N SER A 215 6.13 -5.78 -11.59
CA SER A 215 6.02 -6.99 -12.41
C SER A 215 7.38 -7.41 -12.93
N ILE A 216 7.62 -8.73 -12.99
CA ILE A 216 8.80 -9.32 -13.61
C ILE A 216 8.38 -10.50 -14.47
N ALA A 217 8.98 -10.64 -15.66
CA ALA A 217 8.73 -11.78 -16.54
C ALA A 217 10.06 -12.25 -17.19
N HIS A 218 10.21 -13.57 -17.32
CA HIS A 218 11.28 -14.18 -18.10
C HIS A 218 10.66 -14.74 -19.39
N ILE A 219 11.04 -14.17 -20.53
CA ILE A 219 10.43 -14.47 -21.83
C ILE A 219 11.55 -14.56 -22.88
N ASN A 220 11.62 -15.67 -23.62
CA ASN A 220 12.59 -15.88 -24.70
C ASN A 220 14.02 -15.54 -24.26
N ASN A 221 14.42 -16.06 -23.09
CA ASN A 221 15.74 -15.84 -22.48
C ASN A 221 16.08 -14.37 -22.14
N ARG A 222 15.07 -13.52 -22.00
CA ARG A 222 15.19 -12.13 -21.56
C ARG A 222 14.34 -11.88 -20.31
N LEU A 223 14.82 -10.97 -19.47
CA LEU A 223 14.06 -10.46 -18.34
C LEU A 223 13.41 -9.13 -18.73
N TYR A 224 12.15 -8.99 -18.34
CA TYR A 224 11.37 -7.76 -18.47
C TYR A 224 10.88 -7.35 -17.09
N THR A 225 10.99 -6.08 -16.75
CA THR A 225 10.52 -5.53 -15.48
C THR A 225 9.63 -4.32 -15.69
N GLY A 226 8.55 -4.28 -14.93
CA GLY A 226 7.63 -3.17 -14.86
C GLY A 226 7.76 -2.40 -13.56
N TYR A 227 7.50 -1.11 -13.62
CA TYR A 227 7.54 -0.19 -12.51
C TYR A 227 6.27 0.63 -12.45
N LEU A 228 5.93 1.13 -11.26
CA LEU A 228 4.78 2.01 -11.03
C LEU A 228 5.16 3.49 -11.22
N PHE A 229 4.17 4.37 -11.12
CA PHE A 229 4.33 5.83 -11.00
C PHE A 229 5.15 6.48 -12.12
N GLY A 230 4.84 6.13 -13.37
CA GLY A 230 5.50 6.70 -14.55
C GLY A 230 6.93 6.21 -14.78
N ARG A 231 7.37 5.15 -14.11
CA ARG A 231 8.74 4.64 -14.25
C ARG A 231 8.91 3.65 -15.41
N GLY A 232 7.82 3.30 -16.10
CA GLY A 232 7.83 2.47 -17.31
C GLY A 232 8.33 1.06 -17.09
N MET A 233 9.12 0.56 -18.02
CA MET A 233 9.67 -0.78 -17.97
C MET A 233 11.12 -0.86 -18.50
N ARG A 234 11.78 -1.97 -18.18
CA ARG A 234 13.14 -2.28 -18.63
C ARG A 234 13.26 -3.72 -19.09
N GLU A 235 14.25 -3.96 -19.96
CA GLU A 235 14.65 -5.31 -20.38
C GLU A 235 16.13 -5.56 -20.12
N SER A 236 16.47 -6.85 -19.93
CA SER A 236 17.84 -7.33 -19.85
C SER A 236 17.95 -8.68 -20.56
N SER A 237 18.97 -8.83 -21.43
CA SER A 237 19.30 -10.11 -22.08
C SER A 237 20.41 -10.89 -21.39
N ASP A 238 21.19 -10.23 -20.54
CA ASP A 238 22.37 -10.81 -19.86
C ASP A 238 22.22 -10.83 -18.33
N GLN A 239 21.04 -10.44 -17.82
CA GLN A 239 20.72 -10.35 -16.39
C GLN A 239 21.63 -9.38 -15.61
N LYS A 240 22.33 -8.49 -16.30
CA LYS A 240 23.24 -7.49 -15.72
C LYS A 240 22.95 -6.08 -16.22
N ASN A 241 22.85 -5.93 -17.53
CA ASN A 241 22.64 -4.64 -18.15
C ASN A 241 21.15 -4.44 -18.46
N TRP A 242 20.57 -3.38 -17.93
CA TRP A 242 19.16 -3.04 -18.10
C TRP A 242 18.99 -1.84 -19.00
N SER A 243 18.22 -2.00 -20.05
CA SER A 243 17.82 -0.93 -20.96
C SER A 243 16.36 -0.53 -20.76
N VAL A 244 16.09 0.77 -20.86
CA VAL A 244 14.74 1.30 -20.82
C VAL A 244 14.01 0.94 -22.09
N LEU A 245 12.75 0.53 -21.97
CA LEU A 245 11.84 0.36 -23.10
C LEU A 245 10.89 1.55 -23.13
N ASP A 246 10.75 2.20 -24.29
CA ASP A 246 9.91 3.38 -24.49
C ASP A 246 8.43 2.97 -24.55
N LEU A 247 7.90 2.59 -23.41
CA LEU A 247 6.47 2.36 -23.23
C LEU A 247 5.74 3.71 -23.36
N PRO A 248 4.73 3.84 -24.26
CA PRO A 248 4.03 5.09 -24.47
C PRO A 248 3.05 5.40 -23.32
N ILE A 249 3.62 5.81 -22.19
CA ILE A 249 2.89 6.16 -20.97
C ILE A 249 2.08 7.43 -21.21
N LYS A 250 0.77 7.37 -20.95
CA LYS A 250 -0.13 8.53 -21.11
C LYS A 250 -0.03 9.52 -19.95
N ASN A 251 0.19 9.01 -18.76
CA ASN A 251 0.34 9.82 -17.55
C ASN A 251 1.63 9.47 -16.81
N GLU A 252 2.67 10.24 -17.08
CA GLU A 252 4.00 10.05 -16.46
C GLU A 252 4.01 10.18 -14.93
N LYS A 253 2.95 10.72 -14.33
CA LYS A 253 2.88 10.93 -12.89
C LYS A 253 2.35 9.71 -12.14
N THR A 254 1.36 9.03 -12.70
CA THR A 254 0.60 7.99 -12.00
C THR A 254 0.50 6.66 -12.72
N GLU A 255 0.72 6.63 -14.05
CA GLU A 255 0.60 5.39 -14.80
C GLU A 255 1.70 4.40 -14.43
N GLY A 256 1.33 3.14 -14.19
CA GLY A 256 2.25 2.09 -13.80
C GLY A 256 2.01 0.80 -14.58
N VAL A 257 3.04 -0.04 -14.67
CA VAL A 257 2.97 -1.39 -15.24
C VAL A 257 2.55 -2.37 -14.16
N TYR A 258 1.45 -3.08 -14.36
CA TYR A 258 0.88 -4.02 -13.39
C TYR A 258 1.16 -5.48 -13.73
N SER A 259 1.22 -5.83 -15.00
CA SER A 259 1.58 -7.17 -15.42
C SER A 259 2.31 -7.16 -16.76
N ILE A 260 3.26 -8.08 -16.90
CA ILE A 260 3.96 -8.41 -18.13
C ILE A 260 3.76 -9.90 -18.32
N THR A 261 3.11 -10.32 -19.41
CA THR A 261 2.79 -11.72 -19.68
C THR A 261 2.96 -12.03 -21.16
N THR A 262 3.02 -13.30 -21.51
CA THR A 262 3.02 -13.74 -22.93
C THR A 262 1.77 -14.51 -23.24
N PHE A 263 1.32 -14.34 -24.47
CA PHE A 263 0.24 -15.12 -25.03
C PHE A 263 0.44 -15.25 -26.55
N ASN A 264 0.50 -16.46 -27.06
CA ASN A 264 0.79 -16.72 -28.50
C ASN A 264 2.01 -15.95 -29.00
N ASP A 265 3.15 -16.07 -28.31
CA ASP A 265 4.44 -15.40 -28.62
C ASP A 265 4.41 -13.86 -28.61
N THR A 266 3.28 -13.26 -28.28
CA THR A 266 3.15 -11.82 -28.11
C THR A 266 3.31 -11.46 -26.62
N ILE A 267 4.09 -10.42 -26.33
CA ILE A 267 4.23 -9.88 -24.97
C ILE A 267 3.14 -8.84 -24.76
N PHE A 268 2.36 -9.04 -23.70
CA PHE A 268 1.32 -8.11 -23.28
C PHE A 268 1.75 -7.38 -22.03
N ILE A 269 1.54 -6.07 -22.01
CA ILE A 269 1.83 -5.19 -20.90
C ILE A 269 0.55 -4.49 -20.48
N SER A 270 0.12 -4.77 -19.27
CA SER A 270 -1.02 -4.07 -18.66
C SER A 270 -0.53 -2.88 -17.85
N THR A 271 -1.01 -1.70 -18.21
CA THR A 271 -0.79 -0.49 -17.42
C THR A 271 -2.06 -0.07 -16.69
N THR A 272 -2.00 1.05 -15.97
CA THR A 272 -3.16 1.65 -15.28
C THR A 272 -4.34 1.85 -16.25
N GLU A 273 -4.07 2.28 -17.47
CA GLU A 273 -5.10 2.72 -18.42
C GLU A 273 -5.18 1.87 -19.68
N THR A 274 -4.08 1.20 -20.07
CA THR A 274 -3.96 0.62 -21.40
C THR A 274 -3.35 -0.78 -21.34
N LEU A 275 -3.81 -1.65 -22.23
CA LEU A 275 -3.17 -2.93 -22.51
C LEU A 275 -2.37 -2.77 -23.83
N TYR A 276 -1.07 -2.97 -23.75
CA TYR A 276 -0.16 -2.91 -24.89
C TYR A 276 0.27 -4.31 -25.32
N GLU A 277 0.50 -4.45 -26.63
CA GLU A 277 1.25 -5.54 -27.24
C GLU A 277 2.65 -5.03 -27.59
N TYR A 278 3.68 -5.78 -27.22
CA TYR A 278 5.06 -5.43 -27.53
C TYR A 278 5.63 -6.40 -28.55
N ASN A 279 6.04 -5.84 -29.68
CA ASN A 279 6.72 -6.58 -30.72
C ASN A 279 8.24 -6.54 -30.51
N THR A 280 8.82 -7.70 -30.18
CA THR A 280 10.25 -7.82 -29.86
C THR A 280 11.17 -7.65 -31.07
N VAL A 281 10.67 -7.80 -32.29
CA VAL A 281 11.46 -7.70 -33.54
C VAL A 281 11.69 -6.24 -33.90
N ASN A 282 10.61 -5.45 -33.97
CA ASN A 282 10.69 -4.03 -34.31
C ASN A 282 10.77 -3.11 -33.09
N LYS A 283 10.72 -3.66 -31.88
CA LYS A 283 10.77 -2.97 -30.57
C LYS A 283 9.69 -1.88 -30.42
N ARG A 284 8.48 -2.17 -30.88
CA ARG A 284 7.36 -1.23 -30.81
C ARG A 284 6.25 -1.74 -29.93
N PHE A 285 5.60 -0.79 -29.26
CA PHE A 285 4.38 -1.00 -28.51
C PHE A 285 3.18 -0.56 -29.36
N GLU A 286 2.15 -1.39 -29.33
CA GLU A 286 0.87 -1.08 -29.98
C GLU A 286 -0.25 -1.30 -28.95
N VAL A 287 -1.31 -0.48 -29.00
CA VAL A 287 -2.49 -0.72 -28.16
C VAL A 287 -3.14 -2.03 -28.61
N SER A 288 -3.30 -2.94 -27.66
CA SER A 288 -3.83 -4.26 -27.98
C SER A 288 -5.25 -4.20 -28.55
N GLY A 289 -5.50 -4.96 -29.60
CA GLY A 289 -6.86 -5.18 -30.12
C GLY A 289 -7.82 -5.80 -29.11
N LEU A 290 -7.32 -6.41 -28.02
CA LEU A 290 -8.12 -6.90 -26.89
C LEU A 290 -8.67 -5.74 -26.03
N GLN A 291 -8.02 -4.58 -25.99
CA GLN A 291 -8.46 -3.42 -25.20
C GLN A 291 -9.91 -3.05 -25.49
N SER A 292 -10.24 -2.83 -26.76
CA SER A 292 -11.58 -2.43 -27.20
C SER A 292 -12.65 -3.52 -27.00
N LYS A 293 -12.24 -4.80 -27.03
CA LYS A 293 -13.15 -5.93 -26.75
C LYS A 293 -13.43 -6.02 -25.24
N LEU A 294 -12.42 -5.78 -24.43
CA LEU A 294 -12.55 -5.74 -22.98
C LEU A 294 -13.47 -4.59 -22.55
N GLU A 295 -13.28 -3.39 -23.10
CA GLU A 295 -14.10 -2.22 -22.82
C GLU A 295 -15.57 -2.40 -23.17
N LYS A 296 -15.88 -3.12 -24.25
CA LYS A 296 -17.25 -3.42 -24.67
C LYS A 296 -17.94 -4.51 -23.82
N SER A 297 -17.18 -5.37 -23.16
CA SER A 297 -17.71 -6.43 -22.33
C SER A 297 -18.00 -6.02 -20.89
N TYR A 298 -17.67 -4.77 -20.51
CA TYR A 298 -17.83 -4.26 -19.17
C TYR A 298 -18.81 -3.09 -19.15
N SER A 299 -19.77 -3.12 -18.24
CA SER A 299 -20.39 -1.92 -17.67
C SER A 299 -19.34 -1.17 -16.82
N ASP A 300 -19.60 0.05 -16.39
CA ASP A 300 -18.69 0.97 -15.68
C ASP A 300 -17.88 0.38 -14.50
N LYS A 301 -18.21 -0.86 -14.07
CA LYS A 301 -17.52 -1.62 -13.02
C LYS A 301 -16.96 -2.94 -13.59
N GLY A 302 -15.96 -2.86 -14.46
CA GLY A 302 -15.27 -4.04 -15.01
C GLY A 302 -14.38 -4.76 -13.99
N PRO A 303 -13.90 -6.00 -14.30
CA PRO A 303 -13.00 -6.72 -13.43
C PRO A 303 -11.67 -5.98 -13.28
N THR A 304 -11.13 -6.00 -12.08
CA THR A 304 -9.79 -5.43 -11.78
C THR A 304 -8.67 -6.40 -12.13
N MET A 305 -8.99 -7.69 -12.23
CA MET A 305 -8.10 -8.71 -12.77
C MET A 305 -8.85 -9.57 -13.76
N LEU A 306 -8.17 -9.94 -14.83
CA LEU A 306 -8.73 -10.76 -15.89
C LEU A 306 -7.75 -11.83 -16.29
N LEU A 307 -8.23 -13.06 -16.37
CA LEU A 307 -7.59 -14.17 -17.01
C LEU A 307 -8.32 -14.44 -18.34
N VAL A 308 -7.59 -14.39 -19.43
CA VAL A 308 -8.07 -14.77 -20.75
C VAL A 308 -7.62 -16.19 -21.03
N ASN A 309 -8.56 -17.12 -21.10
CA ASN A 309 -8.27 -18.52 -21.42
C ASN A 309 -8.55 -18.74 -22.90
N ALA A 310 -7.55 -19.08 -23.69
CA ALA A 310 -7.70 -19.16 -25.14
C ALA A 310 -7.65 -20.57 -25.72
N SER A 311 -7.28 -21.59 -25.00
CA SER A 311 -7.43 -23.00 -25.37
C SER A 311 -6.72 -23.96 -24.39
N GLU A 312 -6.99 -25.27 -24.53
CA GLU A 312 -6.45 -26.35 -23.69
C GLU A 312 -4.92 -26.56 -23.77
N LYS A 313 -4.17 -25.77 -24.54
CA LYS A 313 -2.73 -25.95 -24.74
C LYS A 313 -1.88 -24.71 -24.64
N ASN A 314 -2.42 -23.54 -24.34
CA ASN A 314 -1.65 -22.30 -24.25
C ASN A 314 -1.83 -21.64 -22.89
N PRO A 315 -0.75 -21.05 -22.32
CA PRO A 315 -0.86 -20.30 -21.07
C PRO A 315 -1.87 -19.17 -21.21
N SER A 316 -2.64 -18.97 -20.17
CA SER A 316 -3.64 -17.92 -20.13
C SER A 316 -3.01 -16.55 -19.98
N LEU A 317 -3.57 -15.56 -20.67
CA LEU A 317 -3.17 -14.17 -20.54
C LEU A 317 -3.71 -13.61 -19.21
N PHE A 318 -2.85 -13.22 -18.31
CA PHE A 318 -3.21 -12.54 -17.07
C PHE A 318 -3.08 -11.03 -17.22
N ILE A 319 -4.15 -10.31 -16.93
CA ILE A 319 -4.20 -8.85 -16.96
C ILE A 319 -4.61 -8.36 -15.57
N LYS A 320 -3.73 -7.58 -14.92
CA LYS A 320 -4.05 -6.88 -13.69
C LYS A 320 -4.27 -5.41 -14.02
N ARG A 321 -5.40 -4.86 -13.63
CA ARG A 321 -5.70 -3.42 -13.77
C ARG A 321 -5.52 -2.72 -12.45
N ASN A 322 -5.27 -1.42 -12.51
CA ASN A 322 -5.32 -0.61 -11.29
C ASN A 322 -6.73 -0.69 -10.71
N VAL A 323 -6.81 -1.02 -9.43
CA VAL A 323 -8.03 -0.95 -8.65
C VAL A 323 -8.35 0.53 -8.39
N THR A 324 -8.78 1.26 -9.43
CA THR A 324 -9.11 2.68 -9.31
C THR A 324 -10.42 2.93 -8.58
N GLU A 325 -11.21 1.89 -8.32
CA GLU A 325 -12.60 2.03 -7.90
C GLU A 325 -13.00 1.22 -6.67
N TYR A 326 -12.10 0.97 -5.72
CA TYR A 326 -12.63 0.93 -4.37
C TYR A 326 -13.03 2.36 -4.06
N ALA A 327 -14.31 2.69 -4.32
CA ALA A 327 -14.90 3.83 -3.73
C ALA A 327 -14.76 3.65 -2.22
N VAL A 328 -13.71 4.23 -1.61
CA VAL A 328 -13.99 4.92 -0.38
C VAL A 328 -15.17 5.77 -0.80
N GLU A 329 -16.39 5.45 -0.36
CA GLU A 329 -17.40 6.47 -0.31
C GLU A 329 -16.68 7.62 0.38
N GLU A 330 -16.18 8.57 -0.41
CA GLU A 330 -15.73 9.84 0.12
C GLU A 330 -16.99 10.45 0.70
N SER A 331 -17.35 9.95 1.90
CA SER A 331 -18.36 10.58 2.66
C SER A 331 -17.96 12.03 2.66
N SER A 332 -18.82 12.90 2.14
CA SER A 332 -18.63 14.35 2.19
C SER A 332 -18.27 14.83 3.60
N LYS A 333 -18.50 13.97 4.60
CA LYS A 333 -18.22 14.19 6.00
C LYS A 333 -16.73 14.17 6.35
N TRP A 334 -15.93 13.19 5.88
CA TRP A 334 -14.49 13.10 6.23
C TRP A 334 -13.52 13.12 5.04
N GLY A 335 -14.01 13.06 3.80
CA GLY A 335 -13.22 13.25 2.59
C GLY A 335 -12.86 14.73 2.36
N ASN A 336 -11.90 15.00 1.47
CA ASN A 336 -11.51 16.34 1.02
C ASN A 336 -11.25 17.35 2.14
N LYS A 337 -10.42 17.01 3.13
CA LYS A 337 -10.04 17.92 4.19
C LYS A 337 -8.71 18.58 3.90
N GLN A 338 -8.68 19.91 3.99
CA GLN A 338 -7.48 20.72 4.04
C GLN A 338 -7.39 21.30 5.45
N ALA A 339 -6.41 20.82 6.22
CA ALA A 339 -6.34 21.12 7.64
C ALA A 339 -5.11 21.95 8.02
N LEU A 340 -5.25 22.71 9.10
CA LEU A 340 -4.13 23.28 9.84
C LEU A 340 -4.00 22.57 11.20
N TYR A 341 -2.77 22.29 11.60
CA TYR A 341 -2.48 21.88 12.97
C TYR A 341 -2.49 23.08 13.90
N VAL A 342 -3.08 22.94 15.07
CA VAL A 342 -3.00 23.98 16.12
C VAL A 342 -2.46 23.40 17.42
N ALA A 343 -1.32 23.93 17.86
CA ALA A 343 -0.79 23.60 19.15
C ALA A 343 -1.62 24.20 20.27
N TRP A 344 -1.72 23.52 21.42
CA TRP A 344 -2.53 24.00 22.54
C TRP A 344 -2.13 25.42 22.99
N VAL A 345 -0.84 25.74 23.00
CA VAL A 345 -0.34 27.09 23.32
C VAL A 345 -0.92 28.16 22.39
N MET A 346 -1.13 27.86 21.13
CA MET A 346 -1.74 28.80 20.16
C MET A 346 -3.23 29.03 20.48
N ILE A 347 -3.94 27.98 20.90
CA ILE A 347 -5.34 28.11 21.35
C ILE A 347 -5.42 29.05 22.55
N GLU A 348 -4.52 28.93 23.53
CA GLU A 348 -4.51 29.76 24.73
C GLU A 348 -4.08 31.20 24.46
N THR A 349 -3.15 31.42 23.53
CA THR A 349 -2.50 32.75 23.36
C THR A 349 -3.03 33.56 22.18
N ASN A 350 -3.44 32.93 21.07
CA ASN A 350 -3.82 33.63 19.85
C ASN A 350 -4.82 32.85 18.97
N PHE A 351 -5.84 32.26 19.57
CA PHE A 351 -6.84 31.49 18.82
C PHE A 351 -7.56 32.32 17.74
N LYS A 352 -7.85 33.61 18.02
CA LYS A 352 -8.47 34.52 17.05
C LYS A 352 -7.60 34.67 15.79
N GLY A 353 -6.30 34.94 15.95
CA GLY A 353 -5.38 35.09 14.81
C GLY A 353 -5.24 33.79 14.02
N PHE A 354 -5.30 32.64 14.69
CA PHE A 354 -5.35 31.34 14.02
C PHE A 354 -6.64 31.17 13.19
N MET A 355 -7.80 31.51 13.77
CA MET A 355 -9.09 31.48 13.07
C MET A 355 -9.12 32.38 11.84
N ASP A 356 -8.54 33.58 11.93
CA ASP A 356 -8.45 34.51 10.81
C ASP A 356 -7.66 33.89 9.63
N ILE A 357 -6.54 33.20 9.91
CA ILE A 357 -5.75 32.49 8.88
C ILE A 357 -6.56 31.34 8.28
N LEU A 358 -7.20 30.54 9.12
CA LEU A 358 -7.98 29.37 8.74
C LEU A 358 -9.11 29.77 7.76
N LEU A 359 -9.91 30.75 8.14
CA LEU A 359 -11.09 31.18 7.39
C LEU A 359 -10.72 31.94 6.12
N LYS A 360 -9.75 32.87 6.21
CA LYS A 360 -9.28 33.64 5.05
C LYS A 360 -8.79 32.75 3.91
N ASN A 361 -8.09 31.68 4.25
CA ASN A 361 -7.51 30.76 3.26
C ASN A 361 -8.41 29.55 2.97
N LYS A 362 -9.65 29.56 3.45
CA LYS A 362 -10.68 28.54 3.20
C LYS A 362 -10.28 27.14 3.60
N PHE A 363 -9.48 26.98 4.64
CA PHE A 363 -9.25 25.68 5.26
C PHE A 363 -10.55 25.18 5.91
N ASN A 364 -10.82 23.90 5.78
CA ASN A 364 -12.08 23.31 6.23
C ASN A 364 -11.92 22.30 7.36
N ALA A 365 -10.71 22.16 7.91
CA ALA A 365 -10.44 21.28 9.03
C ALA A 365 -9.32 21.82 9.92
N VAL A 366 -9.30 21.35 11.17
CA VAL A 366 -8.27 21.65 12.18
C VAL A 366 -7.88 20.38 12.91
N VAL A 367 -6.58 20.20 13.15
CA VAL A 367 -6.07 19.14 14.02
C VAL A 367 -5.61 19.77 15.35
N ILE A 368 -6.20 19.29 16.47
CA ILE A 368 -5.93 19.78 17.82
C ILE A 368 -5.25 18.67 18.65
N ASP A 369 -4.16 19.01 19.34
CA ASP A 369 -3.54 18.09 20.31
C ASP A 369 -4.42 17.92 21.55
N VAL A 370 -5.00 16.72 21.68
CA VAL A 370 -5.71 16.33 22.91
C VAL A 370 -4.77 15.63 23.88
N LYS A 371 -4.03 14.61 23.43
CA LYS A 371 -3.01 13.94 24.24
C LYS A 371 -1.65 14.11 23.58
N ASP A 372 -0.70 14.70 24.30
CA ASP A 372 0.66 14.93 23.82
C ASP A 372 1.63 13.76 24.12
N ASP A 373 2.88 13.84 23.68
CA ASP A 373 3.91 12.83 23.87
C ASP A 373 4.52 12.81 25.29
N PHE A 374 4.19 13.77 26.13
CA PHE A 374 4.42 13.72 27.56
C PHE A 374 3.34 12.94 28.31
N GLY A 375 2.23 12.61 27.66
CA GLY A 375 1.07 11.93 28.22
C GLY A 375 0.06 12.88 28.89
N ILE A 376 0.19 14.19 28.66
CA ILE A 376 -0.75 15.18 29.18
C ILE A 376 -2.00 15.22 28.29
N ILE A 377 -3.17 15.25 28.91
CA ILE A 377 -4.46 15.27 28.21
C ILE A 377 -5.10 16.64 28.39
N ASN A 378 -5.13 17.43 27.31
CA ASN A 378 -5.67 18.79 27.27
C ASN A 378 -7.20 18.80 27.06
N ALA A 379 -7.91 17.95 27.78
CA ALA A 379 -9.35 17.81 27.67
C ALA A 379 -9.95 17.24 28.96
N PRO A 380 -11.15 17.68 29.38
CA PRO A 380 -11.83 17.17 30.58
C PRO A 380 -12.51 15.83 30.28
N ILE A 381 -11.72 14.75 30.25
CA ILE A 381 -12.20 13.40 29.99
C ILE A 381 -12.43 12.58 31.29
N GLU A 382 -13.26 11.54 31.17
CA GLU A 382 -13.55 10.61 32.25
C GLU A 382 -12.73 9.33 32.11
N SER A 383 -11.51 9.30 32.66
CA SER A 383 -10.66 8.11 32.72
C SER A 383 -10.10 7.92 34.13
N LYS A 384 -10.28 6.71 34.70
CA LYS A 384 -9.75 6.36 36.01
C LYS A 384 -8.21 6.41 35.97
N THR A 385 -7.61 5.75 35.02
CA THR A 385 -6.15 5.68 34.89
C THR A 385 -5.53 7.07 34.66
N ALA A 386 -6.11 7.89 33.80
CA ALA A 386 -5.61 9.24 33.55
C ALA A 386 -5.72 10.15 34.77
N ARG A 387 -6.77 9.98 35.60
CA ARG A 387 -6.93 10.67 36.89
C ARG A 387 -5.86 10.23 37.90
N GLU A 388 -5.63 8.94 38.05
CA GLU A 388 -4.58 8.39 38.91
C GLU A 388 -3.18 8.90 38.53
N LEU A 389 -2.92 9.05 37.22
CA LEU A 389 -1.68 9.61 36.69
C LEU A 389 -1.57 11.13 36.84
N GLY A 390 -2.66 11.82 37.16
CA GLY A 390 -2.71 13.28 37.29
C GLY A 390 -2.43 14.03 35.98
N VAL A 391 -2.88 13.47 34.86
CA VAL A 391 -2.54 13.98 33.51
C VAL A 391 -3.67 14.75 32.83
N ILE A 392 -4.87 14.78 33.41
CA ILE A 392 -6.05 15.45 32.84
C ILE A 392 -5.98 16.95 33.14
N LYS A 393 -6.10 17.77 32.10
CA LYS A 393 -6.30 19.21 32.22
C LYS A 393 -7.76 19.58 31.97
N ASN A 394 -8.30 20.42 32.82
CA ASN A 394 -9.62 20.97 32.62
C ASN A 394 -9.52 22.18 31.68
N THR A 395 -9.86 22.00 30.43
CA THR A 395 -9.76 23.03 29.39
C THR A 395 -11.14 23.36 28.84
N ASN A 396 -11.24 24.48 28.12
CA ASN A 396 -12.46 24.92 27.44
C ASN A 396 -12.62 24.31 26.04
N ILE A 397 -12.09 23.11 25.81
CA ILE A 397 -12.05 22.49 24.47
C ILE A 397 -13.44 22.36 23.82
N LYS A 398 -14.51 22.15 24.61
CA LYS A 398 -15.88 22.09 24.07
C LYS A 398 -16.33 23.40 23.42
N ASP A 399 -15.96 24.55 24.01
CA ASP A 399 -16.29 25.85 23.47
C ASP A 399 -15.49 26.13 22.19
N ILE A 400 -14.22 25.68 22.14
CA ILE A 400 -13.38 25.76 20.94
C ILE A 400 -13.98 24.93 19.80
N ILE A 401 -14.38 23.68 20.06
CA ILE A 401 -15.02 22.82 19.07
C ILE A 401 -16.31 23.47 18.55
N LYS A 402 -17.14 24.01 19.46
CA LYS A 402 -18.39 24.70 19.09
C LYS A 402 -18.12 25.88 18.17
N GLN A 403 -17.15 26.75 18.50
CA GLN A 403 -16.77 27.89 17.65
C GLN A 403 -16.28 27.44 16.26
N LEU A 404 -15.50 26.37 16.18
CA LEU A 404 -15.05 25.82 14.90
C LEU A 404 -16.23 25.28 14.07
N HIS A 405 -17.16 24.55 14.69
CA HIS A 405 -18.35 24.02 14.04
C HIS A 405 -19.31 25.13 13.55
N GLU A 406 -19.43 26.24 14.26
CA GLU A 406 -20.22 27.42 13.83
C GLU A 406 -19.71 27.98 12.49
N HIS A 407 -18.45 27.76 12.15
CA HIS A 407 -17.83 28.10 10.86
C HIS A 407 -17.74 26.94 9.87
N GLY A 408 -18.36 25.79 10.17
CA GLY A 408 -18.33 24.59 9.31
C GLY A 408 -17.00 23.88 9.27
N ILE A 409 -16.12 24.08 10.26
CA ILE A 409 -14.80 23.50 10.35
C ILE A 409 -14.85 22.11 10.98
N TYR A 410 -14.27 21.12 10.31
CA TYR A 410 -14.12 19.75 10.79
C TYR A 410 -12.99 19.66 11.82
N VAL A 411 -13.24 19.08 12.98
CA VAL A 411 -12.33 19.13 14.13
C VAL A 411 -11.77 17.74 14.44
N ILE A 412 -10.46 17.60 14.35
CA ILE A 412 -9.73 16.34 14.50
C ILE A 412 -8.98 16.35 15.82
N ALA A 413 -9.19 15.33 16.67
CA ALA A 413 -8.49 15.16 17.92
C ALA A 413 -7.23 14.32 17.71
N ARG A 414 -6.04 14.91 17.83
CA ARG A 414 -4.78 14.17 17.78
C ARG A 414 -4.45 13.61 19.17
N ASN A 415 -4.27 12.28 19.22
CA ASN A 415 -3.93 11.53 20.41
C ASN A 415 -2.59 10.79 20.19
N VAL A 416 -1.55 11.18 20.89
CA VAL A 416 -0.27 10.45 20.88
C VAL A 416 -0.42 9.13 21.62
N THR A 417 -0.06 8.02 20.96
CA THR A 417 -0.43 6.67 21.43
C THR A 417 0.65 6.01 22.29
N PHE A 418 1.74 5.52 21.69
CA PHE A 418 2.72 4.71 22.41
C PHE A 418 3.93 5.48 22.94
N LYS A 419 4.14 6.72 22.51
CA LYS A 419 5.11 7.64 23.09
C LYS A 419 4.45 8.45 24.19
N ASP A 420 4.55 7.99 25.43
CA ASP A 420 3.85 8.55 26.59
C ASP A 420 4.76 8.50 27.81
N LYS A 421 5.31 9.67 28.17
CA LYS A 421 6.24 9.77 29.27
C LYS A 421 5.60 9.43 30.61
N ARG A 422 4.38 9.89 30.87
CA ARG A 422 3.70 9.67 32.14
C ARG A 422 3.38 8.21 32.38
N LEU A 423 2.83 7.53 31.39
CA LEU A 423 2.55 6.10 31.48
C LEU A 423 3.83 5.26 31.51
N TYR A 424 4.87 5.67 30.76
CA TYR A 424 6.19 5.03 30.82
C TYR A 424 6.80 5.05 32.21
N GLU A 425 6.72 6.17 32.95
CA GLU A 425 7.26 6.35 34.29
C GLU A 425 6.37 5.74 35.39
N ALA A 426 5.09 5.57 35.09
CA ALA A 426 4.13 5.03 36.04
C ALA A 426 4.39 3.56 36.42
N TYR A 427 3.90 3.17 37.58
CA TYR A 427 3.92 1.78 38.05
C TYR A 427 5.33 1.16 38.01
N ASN A 428 6.36 1.91 38.38
CA ASN A 428 7.78 1.51 38.33
C ASN A 428 8.23 1.04 36.93
N ASN A 429 7.86 1.77 35.91
CA ASN A 429 8.16 1.48 34.49
C ASN A 429 7.57 0.12 34.01
N LYS A 430 6.48 -0.35 34.63
CA LYS A 430 5.87 -1.63 34.31
C LYS A 430 5.54 -1.79 32.83
N TYR A 431 5.07 -0.71 32.20
CA TYR A 431 4.61 -0.71 30.81
C TYR A 431 5.60 -0.14 29.81
N ALA A 432 6.80 0.24 30.27
CA ALA A 432 7.87 0.74 29.41
C ALA A 432 8.45 -0.36 28.52
N ILE A 433 8.90 -0.01 27.31
CA ILE A 433 9.82 -0.86 26.55
C ILE A 433 11.07 -1.08 27.43
N TRP A 434 11.64 -2.27 27.40
CA TRP A 434 12.75 -2.67 28.25
C TRP A 434 14.07 -2.73 27.48
N ASP A 435 15.17 -2.37 28.11
CA ASP A 435 16.51 -2.51 27.55
C ASP A 435 17.10 -3.86 27.96
N LYS A 436 17.27 -4.76 26.99
CA LYS A 436 17.76 -6.12 27.25
C LYS A 436 19.23 -6.22 27.71
N ILE A 437 20.00 -5.13 27.57
CA ILE A 437 21.42 -5.08 27.98
C ILE A 437 21.57 -4.51 29.38
N SER A 438 20.93 -3.37 29.65
CA SER A 438 21.05 -2.69 30.94
C SER A 438 20.00 -3.08 31.96
N ASP A 439 19.09 -3.99 31.59
CA ASP A 439 17.96 -4.52 32.40
C ASP A 439 17.18 -3.43 33.12
N ARG A 440 16.82 -2.39 32.39
CA ARG A 440 16.01 -1.24 32.86
C ARG A 440 15.09 -0.74 31.76
N ALA A 441 14.22 0.20 32.08
CA ALA A 441 13.36 0.84 31.11
C ALA A 441 14.20 1.47 29.97
N TRP A 442 13.87 1.15 28.73
CA TRP A 442 14.60 1.59 27.56
C TRP A 442 14.36 3.07 27.27
N VAL A 443 15.43 3.77 26.95
CA VAL A 443 15.40 5.18 26.54
C VAL A 443 15.98 5.29 25.15
N GLY A 444 15.23 5.89 24.23
CA GLY A 444 15.68 6.23 22.89
C GLY A 444 16.59 7.46 22.91
N LEU A 445 16.08 8.59 22.45
CA LEU A 445 16.67 9.89 22.72
C LEU A 445 16.32 10.32 24.16
N PRO A 446 17.06 11.24 24.80
CA PRO A 446 16.85 11.59 26.23
C PRO A 446 15.41 11.98 26.59
N TRP A 447 14.70 12.58 25.65
CA TRP A 447 13.30 13.01 25.80
C TRP A 447 12.27 11.96 25.35
N GLU A 448 12.69 10.84 24.72
CA GLU A 448 11.78 9.83 24.20
C GLU A 448 11.52 8.72 25.20
N LYS A 449 10.27 8.57 25.56
CA LYS A 449 9.76 7.59 26.50
C LYS A 449 8.64 6.79 25.84
N TRP A 450 8.87 5.49 25.64
CA TRP A 450 7.99 4.63 24.90
C TRP A 450 7.40 3.51 25.75
N CYS A 451 6.09 3.37 25.71
CA CYS A 451 5.37 2.23 26.27
C CYS A 451 5.42 1.04 25.31
N ASP A 452 5.33 -0.15 25.85
CA ASP A 452 5.33 -1.42 25.08
C ASP A 452 3.99 -1.61 24.36
N PRO A 453 3.94 -1.54 23.01
CA PRO A 453 2.69 -1.69 22.27
C PRO A 453 2.05 -3.08 22.39
N TYR A 454 2.83 -4.12 22.75
CA TYR A 454 2.29 -5.45 23.00
C TYR A 454 1.48 -5.53 24.31
N SER A 455 1.62 -4.55 25.21
CA SER A 455 0.83 -4.50 26.44
C SER A 455 -0.64 -4.17 26.15
N LYS A 456 -1.53 -5.11 26.47
CA LYS A 456 -2.98 -4.89 26.37
C LYS A 456 -3.43 -3.68 27.19
N PHE A 457 -2.88 -3.51 28.39
CA PHE A 457 -3.20 -2.35 29.25
C PHE A 457 -2.89 -1.02 28.55
N VAL A 458 -1.74 -0.90 27.88
CA VAL A 458 -1.36 0.32 27.14
C VAL A 458 -2.32 0.59 26.00
N ARG A 459 -2.72 -0.45 25.27
CA ARG A 459 -3.69 -0.31 24.17
C ARG A 459 -5.07 0.10 24.68
N ASP A 460 -5.59 -0.59 25.69
CA ASP A 460 -6.90 -0.29 26.30
C ASP A 460 -6.96 1.14 26.85
N TYR A 461 -5.89 1.60 27.53
CA TYR A 461 -5.79 2.96 28.04
C TYR A 461 -5.90 4.02 26.94
N ASN A 462 -5.21 3.84 25.80
CA ASN A 462 -5.29 4.77 24.70
C ASN A 462 -6.65 4.74 23.99
N ILE A 463 -7.31 3.58 23.91
CA ILE A 463 -8.67 3.47 23.37
C ILE A 463 -9.67 4.14 24.32
N GLU A 464 -9.56 3.95 25.65
CA GLU A 464 -10.38 4.64 26.65
C GLU A 464 -10.30 6.15 26.50
N ILE A 465 -9.08 6.72 26.42
CA ILE A 465 -8.88 8.17 26.17
C ILE A 465 -9.57 8.63 24.88
N ALA A 466 -9.38 7.89 23.80
CA ALA A 466 -9.96 8.24 22.50
C ALA A 466 -11.49 8.21 22.53
N LYS A 467 -12.10 7.23 23.20
CA LYS A 467 -13.55 7.14 23.40
C LYS A 467 -14.10 8.34 24.18
N GLU A 468 -13.44 8.69 25.29
CA GLU A 468 -13.84 9.82 26.09
C GLU A 468 -13.65 11.15 25.33
N THR A 469 -12.58 11.26 24.52
CA THR A 469 -12.33 12.39 23.64
C THR A 469 -13.45 12.55 22.60
N ALA A 470 -13.88 11.44 21.98
CA ALA A 470 -14.99 11.47 20.99
C ALA A 470 -16.28 12.07 21.56
N LYS A 471 -16.58 11.84 22.83
CA LYS A 471 -17.78 12.41 23.52
C LYS A 471 -17.74 13.93 23.68
N LEU A 472 -16.60 14.57 23.46
CA LEU A 472 -16.46 16.03 23.57
C LEU A 472 -16.94 16.78 22.34
N GLY A 473 -17.26 16.06 21.26
CA GLY A 473 -17.81 16.63 20.01
C GLY A 473 -16.82 16.73 18.86
N PHE A 474 -15.65 16.11 18.95
CA PHE A 474 -14.74 15.99 17.81
C PHE A 474 -15.36 15.17 16.68
N ASP A 475 -14.96 15.46 15.45
CA ASP A 475 -15.43 14.75 14.25
C ASP A 475 -14.57 13.54 13.90
N GLU A 476 -13.31 13.48 14.34
CA GLU A 476 -12.34 12.43 14.02
C GLU A 476 -11.33 12.25 15.16
N ILE A 477 -10.96 11.01 15.44
CA ILE A 477 -9.82 10.68 16.30
C ILE A 477 -8.61 10.33 15.44
N GLN A 478 -7.52 11.03 15.62
CA GLN A 478 -6.24 10.77 14.96
C GLN A 478 -5.24 10.21 15.96
N PHE A 479 -4.75 8.99 15.70
CA PHE A 479 -3.70 8.36 16.50
C PHE A 479 -2.33 8.66 15.89
N ASP A 480 -1.51 9.42 16.61
CA ASP A 480 -0.10 9.60 16.28
C ASP A 480 0.80 8.72 17.15
N TYR A 481 2.06 8.55 16.75
CA TYR A 481 2.99 7.62 17.37
C TYR A 481 2.41 6.21 17.58
N ILE A 482 1.51 5.81 16.67
CA ILE A 482 1.01 4.44 16.55
C ILE A 482 2.05 3.59 15.81
N ARG A 483 3.19 3.39 16.45
CA ARG A 483 4.36 2.72 15.89
C ARG A 483 5.35 2.30 16.97
N PHE A 484 6.34 1.55 16.56
CA PHE A 484 7.52 1.25 17.36
C PHE A 484 8.59 2.35 17.22
N PRO A 485 9.51 2.50 18.20
CA PRO A 485 10.55 3.53 18.14
C PRO A 485 11.50 3.34 16.95
N THR A 486 11.99 4.47 16.41
CA THR A 486 12.97 4.53 15.31
C THR A 486 14.34 5.03 15.77
N ASP A 487 14.38 5.79 16.84
CA ASP A 487 15.55 6.55 17.26
C ASP A 487 16.25 5.95 18.49
N GLY A 488 17.56 6.15 18.59
CA GLY A 488 18.36 5.58 19.64
C GLY A 488 18.71 4.08 19.42
N PRO A 489 19.12 3.37 20.47
CA PRO A 489 19.59 1.99 20.38
C PRO A 489 18.44 0.98 20.26
N THR A 490 17.65 1.05 19.19
CA THR A 490 16.43 0.23 18.98
C THR A 490 16.71 -1.28 18.99
N GLY A 491 17.92 -1.70 18.59
CA GLY A 491 18.35 -3.10 18.68
C GLY A 491 18.41 -3.66 20.11
N ARG A 492 18.35 -2.78 21.13
CA ARG A 492 18.33 -3.16 22.56
C ARG A 492 16.91 -3.30 23.12
N CYS A 493 15.88 -2.91 22.35
CA CYS A 493 14.49 -3.02 22.79
C CYS A 493 14.09 -4.47 23.06
N LYS A 494 13.50 -4.71 24.25
CA LYS A 494 12.83 -5.94 24.63
C LYS A 494 11.39 -5.60 24.94
N TYR A 495 10.48 -6.26 24.24
CA TYR A 495 9.04 -6.12 24.43
C TYR A 495 8.56 -7.20 25.39
N ARG A 496 8.35 -6.83 26.64
CA ARG A 496 8.05 -7.78 27.73
C ARG A 496 6.68 -8.44 27.62
N TYR A 497 5.77 -7.80 26.89
CA TYR A 497 4.41 -8.29 26.67
C TYR A 497 4.23 -9.03 25.35
N ARG A 498 5.30 -9.22 24.59
CA ARG A 498 5.29 -10.04 23.38
C ARG A 498 5.30 -11.51 23.73
N GLU A 499 4.13 -12.16 23.64
CA GLU A 499 3.96 -13.57 24.02
C GLU A 499 4.58 -14.54 23.02
N LYS A 500 4.55 -14.21 21.73
CA LYS A 500 5.07 -15.05 20.66
C LYS A 500 5.93 -14.24 19.70
N ASP A 501 7.05 -14.81 19.27
CA ASP A 501 7.99 -14.17 18.36
C ASP A 501 7.47 -14.06 16.91
N ASP A 502 6.44 -14.81 16.57
CA ASP A 502 5.86 -14.85 15.23
C ASP A 502 4.75 -13.81 15.00
N VAL A 503 4.38 -12.99 15.98
CA VAL A 503 3.44 -11.88 15.84
C VAL A 503 4.19 -10.66 15.31
N PHE A 504 3.83 -10.20 14.11
CA PHE A 504 4.43 -9.02 13.50
C PHE A 504 4.03 -7.73 14.22
N LYS A 505 4.92 -6.73 14.17
CA LYS A 505 4.64 -5.40 14.75
C LYS A 505 3.40 -4.74 14.13
N SER A 506 3.18 -4.91 12.84
CA SER A 506 2.00 -4.41 12.14
C SER A 506 0.70 -5.07 12.61
N GLU A 507 0.75 -6.36 12.99
CA GLU A 507 -0.43 -7.05 13.53
C GLU A 507 -0.90 -6.45 14.87
N ILE A 508 0.04 -6.05 15.71
CA ILE A 508 -0.30 -5.34 16.97
C ILE A 508 -0.92 -3.97 16.70
N MET A 509 -0.43 -3.25 15.69
CA MET A 509 -1.05 -1.99 15.28
C MET A 509 -2.46 -2.23 14.71
N GLY A 510 -2.63 -3.27 13.89
CA GLY A 510 -3.93 -3.67 13.36
C GLY A 510 -4.91 -4.10 14.44
N ASP A 511 -4.48 -4.88 15.45
CA ASP A 511 -5.29 -5.30 16.59
C ASP A 511 -5.81 -4.09 17.40
N PHE A 512 -4.90 -3.15 17.71
CA PHE A 512 -5.28 -1.91 18.37
C PHE A 512 -6.32 -1.12 17.56
N LEU A 513 -6.11 -0.94 16.25
CA LEU A 513 -7.02 -0.19 15.38
C LEU A 513 -8.36 -0.91 15.17
N GLN A 514 -8.35 -2.23 15.07
CA GLN A 514 -9.59 -3.01 14.98
C GLN A 514 -10.43 -2.85 16.23
N GLN A 515 -9.82 -2.92 17.41
CA GLN A 515 -10.51 -2.69 18.68
C GLN A 515 -11.01 -1.23 18.76
N ALA A 516 -10.17 -0.26 18.44
CA ALA A 516 -10.55 1.16 18.42
C ALA A 516 -11.76 1.42 17.50
N ARG A 517 -11.78 0.79 16.32
CA ARG A 517 -12.90 0.93 15.37
C ARG A 517 -14.21 0.31 15.87
N GLN A 518 -14.13 -0.72 16.69
CA GLN A 518 -15.31 -1.35 17.30
C GLN A 518 -15.88 -0.52 18.46
N GLU A 519 -15.03 0.28 19.13
CA GLU A 519 -15.39 0.99 20.35
C GLU A 519 -15.59 2.50 20.19
N ILE A 520 -15.18 3.09 19.05
CA ILE A 520 -15.25 4.52 18.77
C ILE A 520 -16.22 4.76 17.61
N ASP A 521 -17.26 5.56 17.84
CA ASP A 521 -18.37 5.79 16.90
C ASP A 521 -18.07 6.84 15.80
N ILE A 522 -16.96 7.59 15.91
CA ILE A 522 -16.56 8.60 14.95
C ILE A 522 -15.35 8.10 14.10
N PRO A 523 -15.07 8.72 12.95
CA PRO A 523 -13.94 8.36 12.11
C PRO A 523 -12.61 8.28 12.86
N ILE A 524 -11.79 7.28 12.49
CA ILE A 524 -10.46 7.05 13.04
C ILE A 524 -9.43 7.26 11.93
N SER A 525 -8.37 7.98 12.25
CA SER A 525 -7.20 8.14 11.39
C SER A 525 -5.89 7.87 12.12
N ILE A 526 -4.81 7.71 11.35
CA ILE A 526 -3.47 7.46 11.89
C ILE A 526 -2.42 8.31 11.18
N ASP A 527 -1.41 8.71 11.96
CA ASP A 527 -0.19 9.30 11.42
C ASP A 527 0.83 8.19 11.16
N ILE A 528 1.45 8.23 9.99
CA ILE A 528 2.49 7.27 9.63
C ILE A 528 3.78 7.97 9.21
N TYR A 529 4.89 7.25 9.35
CA TYR A 529 6.19 7.73 8.97
C TYR A 529 6.28 7.97 7.45
N GLY A 530 6.78 9.12 7.00
CA GLY A 530 6.75 9.51 5.59
C GLY A 530 7.42 8.53 4.63
N TYR A 531 8.50 7.88 5.08
CA TYR A 531 9.19 6.86 4.29
C TYR A 531 8.35 5.59 4.02
N ASN A 532 7.24 5.37 4.73
CA ASN A 532 6.39 4.19 4.49
C ASN A 532 5.72 4.18 3.12
N ALA A 533 5.66 5.32 2.44
CA ALA A 533 5.24 5.38 1.04
C ALA A 533 6.20 4.62 0.10
N TRP A 534 7.48 4.51 0.46
CA TRP A 534 8.51 3.77 -0.28
C TRP A 534 8.82 2.41 0.35
N TYR A 535 8.97 2.36 1.68
CA TYR A 535 9.15 1.12 2.43
C TYR A 535 7.80 0.55 2.83
N ARG A 536 7.03 0.18 1.85
CA ARG A 536 5.61 -0.14 1.88
C ARG A 536 5.21 -1.09 3.01
N PHE A 537 6.06 -2.04 3.37
CA PHE A 537 5.74 -3.03 4.39
C PHE A 537 6.09 -2.60 5.82
N GLY A 538 6.64 -1.43 6.03
CA GLY A 538 6.75 -0.72 7.31
C GLY A 538 7.24 -1.49 8.53
N ASN A 539 7.96 -2.58 8.35
CA ASN A 539 8.14 -3.62 9.36
C ASN A 539 8.96 -3.24 10.56
N LEU A 540 9.90 -2.33 10.39
CA LEU A 540 10.72 -1.91 11.53
C LEU A 540 9.87 -1.25 12.60
N ILE A 541 8.83 -0.56 12.19
CA ILE A 541 7.99 0.26 13.08
C ILE A 541 6.54 -0.20 13.16
N GLY A 542 6.14 -1.21 12.37
CA GLY A 542 4.78 -1.75 12.39
C GLY A 542 3.76 -0.96 11.59
N GLN A 543 4.18 -0.07 10.69
CA GLN A 543 3.31 0.76 9.87
C GLN A 543 3.32 0.33 8.41
N ASP A 544 2.49 -0.63 8.05
CA ASP A 544 2.23 -1.07 6.69
C ASP A 544 0.95 -0.41 6.18
N ILE A 545 1.05 0.45 5.16
CA ILE A 545 -0.09 1.20 4.61
C ILE A 545 -1.18 0.25 4.12
N GLN A 546 -0.82 -0.78 3.36
CA GLN A 546 -1.77 -1.73 2.78
C GLN A 546 -2.55 -2.48 3.86
N PHE A 547 -1.84 -2.90 4.90
CA PHE A 547 -2.44 -3.64 6.00
C PHE A 547 -3.31 -2.75 6.90
N LEU A 548 -2.77 -1.58 7.32
CA LEU A 548 -3.45 -0.68 8.26
C LEU A 548 -4.64 0.06 7.63
N SER A 549 -4.64 0.26 6.30
CA SER A 549 -5.78 0.86 5.59
C SER A 549 -7.11 0.12 5.77
N ARG A 550 -7.07 -1.14 6.19
CA ARG A 550 -8.26 -1.96 6.48
C ARG A 550 -9.02 -1.51 7.72
N PHE A 551 -8.35 -0.83 8.63
CA PHE A 551 -8.86 -0.54 9.98
C PHE A 551 -9.17 0.93 10.21
N VAL A 552 -8.82 1.84 9.28
CA VAL A 552 -8.95 3.28 9.49
C VAL A 552 -9.67 3.98 8.34
N HIS A 553 -10.20 5.17 8.60
CA HIS A 553 -10.90 6.00 7.63
C HIS A 553 -9.94 6.93 6.87
N ALA A 554 -8.84 7.35 7.52
CA ALA A 554 -7.80 8.14 6.87
C ALA A 554 -6.41 7.75 7.37
N ILE A 555 -5.40 7.91 6.50
CA ILE A 555 -3.97 7.76 6.82
C ILE A 555 -3.26 9.06 6.48
N TYR A 556 -2.42 9.53 7.39
CA TYR A 556 -1.65 10.76 7.25
C TYR A 556 -0.14 10.44 7.18
N PRO A 557 0.42 10.26 5.99
CA PRO A 557 1.87 10.17 5.85
C PRO A 557 2.53 11.50 6.20
N MET A 558 3.53 11.49 7.10
CA MET A 558 4.29 12.67 7.51
C MET A 558 5.38 12.98 6.49
N VAL A 559 5.02 13.67 5.42
CA VAL A 559 5.88 13.92 4.26
C VAL A 559 6.51 15.31 4.34
N TYR A 560 7.35 15.49 5.33
CA TYR A 560 8.13 16.72 5.50
C TYR A 560 9.42 16.62 4.68
N PRO A 561 9.62 17.39 3.60
CA PRO A 561 10.82 17.25 2.77
C PRO A 561 12.14 17.39 3.53
N SER A 562 12.14 18.17 4.62
CA SER A 562 13.31 18.35 5.49
C SER A 562 13.71 17.10 6.28
N HIS A 563 12.81 16.14 6.45
CA HIS A 563 13.06 14.89 7.19
C HIS A 563 13.54 13.76 6.30
N PHE A 564 13.46 13.93 4.98
CA PHE A 564 14.10 13.02 4.05
C PHE A 564 15.58 13.36 3.93
N GLY A 565 16.45 12.36 4.04
CA GLY A 565 17.89 12.53 3.97
C GLY A 565 18.34 13.36 2.75
N VAL A 566 19.40 14.12 2.89
CA VAL A 566 19.92 15.00 1.81
C VAL A 566 20.27 14.20 0.54
N SER A 567 20.57 12.92 0.67
CA SER A 567 20.85 12.01 -0.45
C SER A 567 19.60 11.38 -1.08
N PHE A 568 18.41 11.69 -0.57
CA PHE A 568 17.15 11.16 -1.12
C PHE A 568 16.62 12.08 -2.22
N TYR A 569 16.36 11.57 -3.40
CA TYR A 569 15.86 12.32 -4.57
C TYR A 569 16.85 13.38 -5.10
N THR A 570 18.15 13.10 -5.04
CA THR A 570 19.22 14.00 -5.50
C THR A 570 19.23 14.28 -7.00
N ARG A 571 18.50 13.51 -7.79
CA ARG A 571 18.30 13.76 -9.23
C ARG A 571 17.45 15.00 -9.52
N TYR A 572 16.78 15.54 -8.52
CA TYR A 572 15.97 16.76 -8.64
C TYR A 572 16.67 17.92 -7.97
N SER A 573 16.47 19.12 -8.51
CA SER A 573 16.96 20.35 -7.89
C SER A 573 16.36 20.56 -6.48
N GLU A 574 17.03 21.31 -5.64
CA GLU A 574 16.51 21.67 -4.31
C GLU A 574 15.13 22.34 -4.38
N ALA A 575 14.87 23.07 -5.44
CA ALA A 575 13.58 23.71 -5.68
C ALA A 575 12.47 22.75 -6.09
N GLU A 576 12.78 21.67 -6.79
CA GLU A 576 11.79 20.66 -7.25
C GLU A 576 11.59 19.54 -6.24
N ARG A 577 12.60 19.25 -5.43
CA ARG A 577 12.61 18.15 -4.49
C ARG A 577 11.39 18.11 -3.55
N PRO A 578 10.91 19.22 -2.96
CA PRO A 578 9.71 19.21 -2.12
C PRO A 578 8.45 18.75 -2.87
N TYR A 579 8.27 19.24 -4.11
CA TYR A 579 7.17 18.81 -4.97
C TYR A 579 7.25 17.31 -5.27
N MET A 580 8.43 16.83 -5.69
CA MET A 580 8.61 15.45 -6.13
C MET A 580 8.42 14.44 -4.98
N ILE A 581 8.94 14.74 -3.79
CA ILE A 581 8.76 13.90 -2.61
C ILE A 581 7.28 13.79 -2.26
N VAL A 582 6.57 14.91 -2.20
CA VAL A 582 5.15 14.91 -1.81
C VAL A 582 4.29 14.26 -2.88
N ARG A 583 4.55 14.51 -4.17
CA ARG A 583 3.84 13.88 -5.29
C ARG A 583 3.98 12.36 -5.25
N ASP A 584 5.21 11.88 -5.18
CA ASP A 584 5.46 10.44 -5.21
C ASP A 584 4.95 9.75 -3.94
N SER A 585 5.04 10.39 -2.79
CA SER A 585 4.42 9.88 -1.56
C SER A 585 2.90 9.76 -1.70
N SER A 586 2.25 10.77 -2.29
CA SER A 586 0.79 10.75 -2.47
C SER A 586 0.37 9.61 -3.39
N ALA A 587 0.98 9.50 -4.57
CA ALA A 587 0.67 8.45 -5.53
C ALA A 587 0.89 7.05 -4.93
N ARG A 588 2.02 6.84 -4.23
CA ARG A 588 2.37 5.58 -3.60
C ARG A 588 1.43 5.23 -2.45
N SER A 589 1.12 6.18 -1.58
CA SER A 589 0.23 5.94 -0.44
C SER A 589 -1.19 5.60 -0.88
N ILE A 590 -1.71 6.30 -1.90
CA ILE A 590 -3.01 6.00 -2.51
C ILE A 590 -3.01 4.61 -3.13
N TYR A 591 -1.97 4.24 -3.85
CA TYR A 591 -1.83 2.92 -4.45
C TYR A 591 -1.76 1.82 -3.37
N HIS A 592 -0.89 1.99 -2.37
CA HIS A 592 -0.70 0.98 -1.33
C HIS A 592 -1.91 0.84 -0.39
N SER A 593 -2.65 1.90 -0.16
CA SER A 593 -3.92 1.82 0.58
C SER A 593 -5.02 1.08 -0.18
N LYS A 594 -4.78 0.76 -1.47
CA LYS A 594 -5.79 0.20 -2.39
C LYS A 594 -7.08 1.05 -2.39
N LYS A 595 -6.93 2.36 -2.17
CA LYS A 595 -8.04 3.32 -2.05
C LYS A 595 -9.12 2.94 -1.01
N ARG A 596 -8.78 2.12 -0.02
CA ARG A 596 -9.69 1.75 1.08
C ARG A 596 -9.89 2.87 2.08
N THR A 597 -8.98 3.83 2.08
CA THR A 597 -8.92 4.91 3.07
C THR A 597 -8.48 6.21 2.41
N VAL A 598 -8.89 7.33 2.97
CA VAL A 598 -8.44 8.64 2.53
C VAL A 598 -6.97 8.82 2.86
N ILE A 599 -6.17 9.26 1.90
CA ILE A 599 -4.79 9.67 2.15
C ILE A 599 -4.76 11.19 2.32
N ARG A 600 -4.33 11.64 3.49
CA ARG A 600 -4.23 13.05 3.86
C ARG A 600 -2.80 13.35 4.30
N GLN A 601 -2.00 13.90 3.38
CA GLN A 601 -0.57 14.14 3.64
C GLN A 601 -0.37 15.19 4.72
N TRP A 602 0.48 14.90 5.71
CA TRP A 602 1.11 15.92 6.52
C TRP A 602 2.23 16.58 5.72
N ILE A 603 2.14 17.87 5.47
CA ILE A 603 3.12 18.67 4.73
C ILE A 603 3.69 19.78 5.61
N GLN A 604 4.92 20.20 5.28
CA GLN A 604 5.75 21.03 6.12
C GLN A 604 5.39 22.52 6.05
N ASP A 605 5.18 23.14 7.21
CA ASP A 605 5.02 24.58 7.34
C ASP A 605 5.96 25.18 8.41
N TRP A 606 7.25 24.87 8.34
CA TRP A 606 8.29 25.52 9.14
C TRP A 606 9.62 25.47 8.41
N ASN A 607 10.45 26.50 8.64
CA ASN A 607 11.80 26.58 8.01
C ASN A 607 12.80 25.70 8.76
N TYR A 608 13.01 24.48 8.27
CA TYR A 608 14.04 23.57 8.75
C TYR A 608 14.56 22.74 7.58
N ASN A 609 15.87 22.77 7.33
CA ASN A 609 16.49 22.09 6.19
C ASN A 609 15.74 22.32 4.86
N SER A 610 15.33 23.57 4.63
CA SER A 610 14.50 23.97 3.49
C SER A 610 15.18 25.13 2.76
N PRO A 611 16.17 24.87 1.90
CA PRO A 611 16.97 25.90 1.23
C PRO A 611 16.14 26.91 0.43
N THR A 612 14.99 26.46 -0.09
CA THR A 612 14.07 27.27 -0.92
C THR A 612 12.83 27.73 -0.14
N TRP A 613 12.93 27.85 1.19
CA TRP A 613 11.81 28.24 2.03
C TRP A 613 11.13 29.54 1.58
N GLY A 614 9.83 29.50 1.45
CA GLY A 614 9.00 30.62 1.03
C GLY A 614 7.62 30.17 0.54
N PRO A 615 6.80 31.10 0.04
CA PRO A 615 5.46 30.78 -0.48
C PRO A 615 5.47 29.68 -1.55
N ASP A 616 6.43 29.70 -2.46
CA ASP A 616 6.57 28.70 -3.52
C ASP A 616 6.86 27.29 -2.96
N TYR A 617 7.65 27.18 -1.90
CA TYR A 617 7.90 25.92 -1.20
C TYR A 617 6.60 25.30 -0.65
N ILE A 618 5.72 26.13 -0.08
CA ILE A 618 4.40 25.71 0.41
C ILE A 618 3.53 25.20 -0.74
N LEU A 619 3.43 26.02 -1.82
CA LEU A 619 2.58 25.71 -2.97
C LEU A 619 3.06 24.45 -3.73
N LYS A 620 4.36 24.23 -3.83
CA LYS A 620 4.94 23.02 -4.43
C LYS A 620 4.51 21.75 -3.69
N GLN A 621 4.46 21.77 -2.36
CA GLN A 621 3.97 20.63 -1.59
C GLN A 621 2.48 20.37 -1.89
N VAL A 622 1.64 21.41 -1.90
CA VAL A 622 0.21 21.30 -2.24
C VAL A 622 0.02 20.74 -3.65
N ASN A 623 0.75 21.28 -4.64
CA ASN A 623 0.70 20.80 -6.02
C ASN A 623 1.17 19.34 -6.11
N GLY A 624 2.18 18.97 -5.30
CA GLY A 624 2.63 17.58 -5.18
C GLY A 624 1.52 16.65 -4.70
N VAL A 625 0.73 17.05 -3.68
CA VAL A 625 -0.43 16.24 -3.25
C VAL A 625 -1.41 16.05 -4.39
N ILE A 626 -1.82 17.15 -5.06
CA ILE A 626 -2.83 17.12 -6.13
C ILE A 626 -2.36 16.28 -7.32
N ASP A 627 -1.14 16.54 -7.79
CA ASP A 627 -0.57 15.83 -8.95
C ASP A 627 -0.26 14.36 -8.67
N GLY A 628 -0.09 13.98 -7.40
CA GLY A 628 -0.01 12.60 -6.95
C GLY A 628 -1.38 11.91 -6.79
N GLY A 629 -2.48 12.58 -7.19
CA GLY A 629 -3.85 12.06 -7.13
C GLY A 629 -4.56 12.27 -5.80
N GLY A 630 -3.93 12.98 -4.85
CA GLY A 630 -4.52 13.33 -3.56
C GLY A 630 -5.45 14.54 -3.65
N LYS A 631 -6.39 14.64 -2.70
CA LYS A 631 -7.30 15.79 -2.56
C LYS A 631 -7.23 16.43 -1.17
N SER A 632 -6.59 15.74 -0.24
CA SER A 632 -6.56 16.09 1.17
C SER A 632 -5.12 16.27 1.67
N TYR A 633 -4.90 17.26 2.51
CA TYR A 633 -3.61 17.52 3.16
C TYR A 633 -3.78 18.28 4.46
N SER A 634 -2.75 18.24 5.30
CA SER A 634 -2.68 18.98 6.57
C SER A 634 -1.32 19.64 6.69
N PHE A 635 -1.30 20.91 7.09
CA PHE A 635 -0.05 21.60 7.39
C PHE A 635 0.34 21.39 8.84
N TRP A 636 1.56 20.93 9.04
CA TRP A 636 2.18 20.84 10.36
C TRP A 636 3.14 21.99 10.58
N ASN A 637 2.96 22.70 11.70
CA ASN A 637 3.93 23.64 12.25
C ASN A 637 4.05 23.38 13.75
N PRO A 638 5.26 23.07 14.30
CA PRO A 638 5.40 22.71 15.72
C PRO A 638 4.92 23.77 16.71
N ARG A 639 4.84 25.03 16.26
CA ARG A 639 4.37 26.19 17.07
C ARG A 639 2.96 26.60 16.74
N GLY A 640 2.33 26.03 15.71
CA GLY A 640 1.04 26.46 15.17
C GLY A 640 1.11 27.82 14.42
N ASP A 641 2.30 28.28 14.04
CA ASP A 641 2.47 29.50 13.25
C ASP A 641 2.32 29.20 11.75
N HIS A 642 1.17 29.53 11.18
CA HIS A 642 0.84 29.36 9.77
C HIS A 642 0.98 30.64 8.94
N SER A 643 1.82 31.57 9.37
CA SER A 643 2.05 32.83 8.65
C SER A 643 2.57 32.63 7.23
N MET A 644 3.42 31.62 6.99
CA MET A 644 3.92 31.32 5.65
C MET A 644 2.84 30.70 4.75
N VAL A 645 2.00 29.82 5.28
CA VAL A 645 0.82 29.31 4.58
C VAL A 645 -0.11 30.47 4.21
N ASN A 646 -0.40 31.40 5.15
CA ASN A 646 -1.22 32.59 4.87
C ASN A 646 -0.63 33.43 3.73
N ARG A 647 0.69 33.65 3.70
CA ARG A 647 1.35 34.38 2.60
C ARG A 647 1.25 33.63 1.28
N ALA A 648 1.46 32.32 1.26
CA ALA A 648 1.39 31.50 0.07
C ALA A 648 0.00 31.48 -0.56
N PHE A 649 -1.05 31.36 0.25
CA PHE A 649 -2.43 31.31 -0.24
C PHE A 649 -3.01 32.69 -0.57
N SER A 650 -2.53 33.76 0.08
CA SER A 650 -2.94 35.13 -0.26
C SER A 650 -2.38 35.64 -1.59
N SER A 651 -1.38 34.96 -2.17
CA SER A 651 -0.80 35.27 -3.47
C SER A 651 -1.45 34.50 -4.63
N ARG A 652 -2.44 33.65 -4.34
CA ARG A 652 -3.31 32.97 -5.31
C ARG A 652 -4.56 33.82 -5.59
#